data_e570d9f2df3ff33164dbbc127854a3cf
#
_entry.id   e570d9f2df3ff33164dbbc127854a3cf
#
_cell.length_a   1.000
_cell.length_b   1.000
_cell.length_c   1.000
_cell.angle_alpha   90.00
_cell.angle_beta   90.00
_cell.angle_gamma   90.00
#
_symmetry.space_group_name_H-M   'P 1'
#
loop_
_entity.id
_entity.type
_entity.pdbx_description
1 polymer ?
#
loop_
_entity_poly.entity_id
_entity_poly.type
_entity_poly.pdbx_seq_one_letter_code
_entity_poly.pdbx_strand_id
1 'polypeptide(L)'
;MNFGYFDDTNKEYVITTPQTPLPWINYLGCESFFRLISNTGGGYAFYKDAKLMRLTRYRYNNAPLDSNGHYYYIKDGSTIWNPGWQPSQTPLDAYECRHGLGYTIYKGIKDELEACVTALVPIGADCELNRLSLKNLSDSPKTFSVYSYVEFCLWNAVEDMNNFQKNYSTGEVEVVNDDVRSCIYHKTEYRERRNHYAVYAVNAACDGFDTARESFLGTYGSPAAPQSVTDGTSCNSVADGWQPCGSFRLDIALEPHESRDFIFMLGYIENPADNKWEAPQIINKKKADKMMNTFLSSAQFDTALSQLKDYWNRLLSGYQLETADEKLCRMVNIWNQYQCMVTFNMSRSASYFESGIGRGMGFRDSCQDLLGFVHLIPDKARQRILDIASTQFENGSAYHQYQPLTKKGNADIGSGFNDDPLWLIAGTAAYLKETGDYSILGEMTPFNSNPDNQAPLMEHLRRSFHFTSTHLGPHNLPLIGRADWNDCLNLNCFSTVPDESFQTAGASEGPVAESVFIAGMYVKYGRDYAQICRHAGLPKEADDADAQVEQMIQAVLKSGWDGEWFLRAYDAAGKKVGSHECEEGQIFIEPQGFCVMAGIGVKEGLAAKALESVKEKLDTKYGIVLLQPAYTYYHLELGEISSYPEGYKENAGIFCHNNPWVSIAETVLGHGSRAFEIYKKICPAYLQEVSDLHRTEAYVYSQMIAGKDARRFGEAKNSWLTGTAAWTFTNVSQYILGIRPEFDGLCIDPCIPETMTEFTVTRHFRGAIYRIHIDNTAGTQKGVKTLLVNGTPVDGNIIPYQNGVTEYNVTAYM
;
A
#
# COMPACT_ATOMS: atom_id res chain seq x y z
N MET A 1 18.23 19.02 -1.33
CA MET A 1 17.60 19.77 -0.23
C MET A 1 16.84 18.79 0.63
N ASN A 2 17.06 18.80 1.95
CA ASN A 2 16.31 17.93 2.84
C ASN A 2 15.08 18.67 3.35
N PHE A 3 13.91 18.05 3.27
CA PHE A 3 12.63 18.62 3.74
C PHE A 3 12.29 18.15 5.16
N GLY A 4 13.12 17.29 5.75
CA GLY A 4 12.90 16.70 7.06
C GLY A 4 13.99 15.71 7.45
N TYR A 5 13.72 14.96 8.52
CA TYR A 5 14.64 13.96 9.07
C TYR A 5 13.87 12.84 9.80
N PHE A 6 14.53 11.69 9.99
CA PHE A 6 13.99 10.59 10.76
C PHE A 6 14.24 10.78 12.27
N ASP A 7 13.21 10.59 13.05
CA ASP A 7 13.25 10.45 14.51
C ASP A 7 13.00 8.97 14.86
N ASP A 8 14.05 8.18 14.88
CA ASP A 8 13.95 6.73 15.10
C ASP A 8 13.47 6.38 16.51
N THR A 9 13.71 7.25 17.50
CA THR A 9 13.26 7.05 18.88
C THR A 9 11.74 7.07 18.99
N ASN A 10 11.11 8.01 18.30
CA ASN A 10 9.65 8.15 18.28
C ASN A 10 9.00 7.39 17.11
N LYS A 11 9.80 6.82 16.19
CA LYS A 11 9.36 6.20 14.93
C LYS A 11 8.54 7.17 14.09
N GLU A 12 9.09 8.36 13.91
CA GLU A 12 8.47 9.45 13.16
C GLU A 12 9.38 9.94 12.04
N TYR A 13 8.78 10.48 11.00
CA TYR A 13 9.46 11.33 10.05
C TYR A 13 9.03 12.78 10.27
N VAL A 14 9.99 13.64 10.55
CA VAL A 14 9.78 15.06 10.88
C VAL A 14 9.98 15.91 9.64
N ILE A 15 8.95 16.63 9.21
CA ILE A 15 8.94 17.53 8.06
C ILE A 15 9.04 18.95 8.59
N THR A 16 10.02 19.71 8.10
CA THR A 16 10.38 21.03 8.61
C THR A 16 9.88 22.21 7.76
N THR A 17 9.17 21.92 6.68
CA THR A 17 8.57 22.93 5.81
C THR A 17 7.22 22.44 5.27
N PRO A 18 6.19 23.30 5.21
CA PRO A 18 4.92 22.91 4.60
C PRO A 18 5.01 22.74 3.07
N GLN A 19 6.03 23.32 2.44
CA GLN A 19 6.22 23.32 0.98
C GLN A 19 7.13 22.17 0.54
N THR A 20 6.68 20.96 0.76
CA THR A 20 7.31 19.76 0.21
C THR A 20 7.12 19.70 -1.32
N PRO A 21 7.95 18.94 -2.09
CA PRO A 21 7.85 18.88 -3.55
C PRO A 21 6.50 18.37 -4.07
N LEU A 22 5.84 17.52 -3.31
CA LEU A 22 4.48 17.00 -3.42
C LEU A 22 3.88 16.98 -2.01
N PRO A 23 2.56 16.89 -1.83
CA PRO A 23 2.01 16.60 -0.52
C PRO A 23 2.57 15.29 0.02
N TRP A 24 3.28 15.32 1.15
CA TRP A 24 3.80 14.13 1.79
C TRP A 24 2.76 13.63 2.78
N ILE A 25 2.31 12.42 2.58
CA ILE A 25 1.12 11.88 3.24
C ILE A 25 1.43 10.79 4.26
N ASN A 26 0.43 10.50 5.09
CA ASN A 26 0.35 9.34 5.95
C ASN A 26 -1.03 8.70 5.83
N TYR A 27 -1.11 7.39 6.05
CA TYR A 27 -2.36 6.63 6.15
C TYR A 27 -2.64 6.30 7.61
N LEU A 28 -3.80 6.70 8.10
CA LEU A 28 -4.26 6.43 9.46
C LEU A 28 -5.36 5.38 9.42
N GLY A 29 -5.37 4.50 10.42
CA GLY A 29 -6.35 3.42 10.53
C GLY A 29 -5.78 2.04 10.18
N CYS A 30 -6.34 1.01 10.82
CA CYS A 30 -5.87 -0.37 10.71
C CYS A 30 -6.96 -1.37 10.37
N GLU A 31 -8.25 -1.01 10.45
CA GLU A 31 -9.37 -1.95 10.37
C GLU A 31 -10.46 -1.53 9.40
N SER A 32 -11.38 -0.66 9.82
CA SER A 32 -12.55 -0.29 9.03
C SER A 32 -12.61 1.18 8.67
N PHE A 33 -12.14 2.06 9.54
CA PHE A 33 -12.11 3.49 9.32
C PHE A 33 -10.68 3.93 8.97
N PHE A 34 -10.56 4.72 7.92
CA PHE A 34 -9.27 5.17 7.39
C PHE A 34 -9.29 6.66 7.06
N ARG A 35 -8.13 7.28 7.20
CA ARG A 35 -7.88 8.65 6.77
C ARG A 35 -6.54 8.75 6.06
N LEU A 36 -6.51 9.42 4.91
CA LEU A 36 -5.29 9.95 4.34
C LEU A 36 -5.10 11.37 4.87
N ILE A 37 -3.90 11.70 5.27
CA ILE A 37 -3.55 13.03 5.76
C ILE A 37 -2.20 13.47 5.22
N SER A 38 -2.15 14.69 4.65
CA SER A 38 -0.90 15.29 4.20
C SER A 38 -0.20 16.06 5.31
N ASN A 39 1.04 16.44 5.06
CA ASN A 39 1.81 17.30 5.94
C ASN A 39 1.14 18.65 6.21
N THR A 40 0.20 19.09 5.37
CA THR A 40 -0.54 20.34 5.53
C THR A 40 -1.97 20.16 6.04
N GLY A 41 -2.37 18.95 6.44
CA GLY A 41 -3.71 18.62 6.93
C GLY A 41 -4.73 18.31 5.83
N GLY A 42 -4.30 18.25 4.56
CA GLY A 42 -5.11 17.80 3.43
C GLY A 42 -5.43 16.31 3.50
N GLY A 43 -6.35 15.85 2.64
CA GLY A 43 -6.72 14.44 2.55
C GLY A 43 -8.19 14.17 2.80
N TYR A 44 -8.55 12.91 3.08
CA TYR A 44 -9.93 12.49 3.24
C TYR A 44 -10.09 11.27 4.15
N ALA A 45 -11.31 11.09 4.66
CA ALA A 45 -11.70 9.94 5.49
C ALA A 45 -12.76 9.08 4.80
N PHE A 46 -12.73 7.77 5.07
CA PHE A 46 -13.70 6.82 4.53
C PHE A 46 -13.87 5.59 5.44
N TYR A 47 -14.99 4.91 5.29
CA TYR A 47 -15.31 3.66 5.96
C TYR A 47 -15.23 2.50 4.97
N LYS A 48 -14.31 1.56 5.15
CA LYS A 48 -14.07 0.35 4.33
C LYS A 48 -13.76 0.56 2.85
N ASP A 49 -14.41 1.49 2.17
CA ASP A 49 -14.29 1.70 0.72
C ASP A 49 -14.19 3.19 0.38
N ALA A 50 -13.07 3.59 -0.20
CA ALA A 50 -12.77 4.98 -0.51
C ALA A 50 -13.64 5.55 -1.66
N LYS A 51 -14.29 4.69 -2.47
CA LYS A 51 -15.15 5.09 -3.58
C LYS A 51 -16.61 5.22 -3.14
N LEU A 52 -17.13 4.23 -2.41
CA LEU A 52 -18.57 4.09 -2.11
C LEU A 52 -18.97 4.51 -0.70
N MET A 53 -18.00 4.58 0.23
CA MET A 53 -18.23 4.91 1.64
C MET A 53 -17.32 6.06 2.10
N ARG A 54 -17.06 7.02 1.22
CA ARG A 54 -16.26 8.20 1.53
C ARG A 54 -17.06 9.20 2.36
N LEU A 55 -16.49 9.66 3.48
CA LEU A 55 -17.12 10.65 4.33
C LEU A 55 -16.80 12.06 3.86
N THR A 56 -15.51 12.38 3.69
CA THR A 56 -15.06 13.73 3.39
C THR A 56 -14.65 13.88 1.92
N ARG A 57 -14.86 15.08 1.39
CA ARG A 57 -14.54 15.44 0.01
C ARG A 57 -13.04 15.63 -0.17
N TYR A 58 -12.51 15.12 -1.28
CA TYR A 58 -11.19 15.40 -1.77
C TYR A 58 -11.17 15.40 -3.30
N ARG A 59 -10.54 16.40 -3.87
CA ARG A 59 -10.39 16.53 -5.33
C ARG A 59 -8.91 16.46 -5.70
N TYR A 60 -8.55 15.47 -6.49
CA TYR A 60 -7.16 15.18 -6.83
C TYR A 60 -6.50 16.25 -7.71
N ASN A 61 -7.26 16.89 -8.60
CA ASN A 61 -6.78 17.90 -9.54
C ASN A 61 -7.17 19.32 -9.14
N ASN A 62 -7.17 19.61 -7.85
CA ASN A 62 -7.44 20.96 -7.36
C ASN A 62 -6.29 21.93 -7.63
N ALA A 63 -6.63 23.23 -7.69
CA ALA A 63 -5.70 24.33 -7.66
C ALA A 63 -6.10 25.31 -6.53
N PRO A 64 -5.25 25.51 -5.52
CA PRO A 64 -3.96 24.85 -5.32
C PRO A 64 -4.07 23.35 -4.99
N LEU A 65 -3.01 22.62 -5.25
CA LEU A 65 -2.90 21.21 -4.89
C LEU A 65 -3.11 21.02 -3.38
N ASP A 66 -3.77 19.90 -2.98
CA ASP A 66 -4.00 19.55 -1.58
C ASP A 66 -4.88 20.54 -0.81
N SER A 67 -5.91 21.08 -1.46
CA SER A 67 -6.77 22.12 -0.91
C SER A 67 -8.05 21.63 -0.23
N ASN A 68 -8.25 20.31 -0.10
CA ASN A 68 -9.32 19.71 0.70
C ASN A 68 -8.73 18.92 1.87
N GLY A 69 -9.34 19.04 3.05
CA GLY A 69 -8.89 18.38 4.26
C GLY A 69 -9.76 18.69 5.46
N HIS A 70 -9.22 18.39 6.63
CA HIS A 70 -9.79 18.74 7.91
C HIS A 70 -8.99 19.92 8.47
N TYR A 71 -9.55 21.13 8.42
CA TYR A 71 -8.83 22.37 8.69
C TYR A 71 -9.30 23.05 9.98
N TYR A 72 -8.38 23.81 10.58
CA TYR A 72 -8.60 24.71 11.70
C TYR A 72 -8.07 26.10 11.33
N TYR A 73 -8.99 27.02 11.13
CA TYR A 73 -8.63 28.42 10.91
C TYR A 73 -8.53 29.13 12.25
N ILE A 74 -7.47 29.87 12.44
CA ILE A 74 -7.26 30.74 13.60
C ILE A 74 -7.36 32.18 13.11
N LYS A 75 -8.30 32.94 13.69
CA LYS A 75 -8.49 34.35 13.43
C LYS A 75 -8.07 35.16 14.66
N ASP A 76 -6.90 35.78 14.58
CA ASP A 76 -6.38 36.71 15.60
C ASP A 76 -6.40 38.11 15.02
N GLY A 77 -7.33 38.93 15.45
CA GLY A 77 -7.59 40.25 14.86
C GLY A 77 -7.91 40.14 13.35
N SER A 78 -7.07 40.69 12.50
CA SER A 78 -7.17 40.64 11.05
C SER A 78 -6.39 39.46 10.44
N THR A 79 -5.54 38.79 11.22
CA THR A 79 -4.71 37.69 10.75
C THR A 79 -5.51 36.38 10.75
N ILE A 80 -5.56 35.69 9.60
CA ILE A 80 -6.15 34.36 9.46
C ILE A 80 -5.06 33.40 9.02
N TRP A 81 -4.92 32.29 9.76
CA TRP A 81 -3.89 31.30 9.50
C TRP A 81 -4.32 29.89 9.90
N ASN A 82 -3.58 28.89 9.49
CA ASN A 82 -3.84 27.47 9.77
C ASN A 82 -2.57 26.82 10.34
N PRO A 83 -2.68 25.89 11.33
CA PRO A 83 -1.52 25.20 11.90
C PRO A 83 -0.70 24.42 10.86
N GLY A 84 -1.35 23.85 9.84
CA GLY A 84 -0.74 23.14 8.73
C GLY A 84 -0.34 24.02 7.54
N TRP A 85 -0.45 25.36 7.64
CA TRP A 85 -0.21 26.33 6.57
C TRP A 85 -1.35 26.36 5.52
N GLN A 86 -1.77 25.22 4.97
CA GLN A 86 -2.95 25.16 4.10
C GLN A 86 -4.25 25.27 4.94
N PRO A 87 -5.34 25.80 4.35
CA PRO A 87 -5.47 26.33 2.99
C PRO A 87 -5.22 27.83 2.87
N SER A 88 -5.09 28.56 3.99
CA SER A 88 -4.88 30.03 3.95
C SER A 88 -3.53 30.44 3.36
N GLN A 89 -2.52 29.56 3.48
CA GLN A 89 -1.14 29.81 3.05
C GLN A 89 -0.48 31.04 3.70
N THR A 90 -1.00 31.48 4.83
CA THR A 90 -0.42 32.55 5.62
C THR A 90 0.95 32.12 6.12
N PRO A 91 2.02 32.95 5.95
CA PRO A 91 3.34 32.61 6.42
C PRO A 91 3.34 32.39 7.94
N LEU A 92 3.89 31.25 8.37
CA LEU A 92 4.05 30.87 9.77
C LEU A 92 5.44 31.30 10.26
N ASP A 93 5.55 31.62 11.56
CA ASP A 93 6.83 31.93 12.20
C ASP A 93 7.64 30.65 12.48
N ALA A 94 6.93 29.53 12.73
CA ALA A 94 7.51 28.19 12.76
C ALA A 94 6.48 27.15 12.29
N TYR A 95 7.00 26.06 11.71
CA TYR A 95 6.22 24.95 11.24
C TYR A 95 6.95 23.62 11.45
N GLU A 96 6.21 22.59 11.85
CA GLU A 96 6.69 21.21 11.93
C GLU A 96 5.53 20.26 11.66
N CYS A 97 5.79 19.19 10.90
CA CYS A 97 4.88 18.07 10.81
C CYS A 97 5.62 16.76 11.12
N ARG A 98 4.99 15.87 11.89
CA ARG A 98 5.49 14.55 12.27
C ARG A 98 4.53 13.49 11.79
N HIS A 99 4.95 12.67 10.86
CA HIS A 99 4.24 11.47 10.47
C HIS A 99 4.75 10.29 11.30
N GLY A 100 3.90 9.77 12.17
CA GLY A 100 4.17 8.59 12.97
C GLY A 100 3.36 7.38 12.50
N LEU A 101 3.48 6.27 13.20
CA LEU A 101 2.79 5.03 12.87
C LEU A 101 1.31 5.10 13.25
N GLY A 102 0.46 5.38 12.26
CA GLY A 102 -0.99 5.52 12.43
C GLY A 102 -1.45 6.85 13.04
N TYR A 103 -0.58 7.82 13.21
CA TYR A 103 -0.92 9.18 13.63
C TYR A 103 -0.08 10.23 12.91
N THR A 104 -0.55 11.49 12.94
CA THR A 104 0.16 12.64 12.38
C THR A 104 0.01 13.82 13.32
N ILE A 105 1.11 14.54 13.54
CA ILE A 105 1.12 15.79 14.32
C ILE A 105 1.57 16.89 13.37
N TYR A 106 0.85 18.00 13.28
CA TYR A 106 1.33 19.20 12.61
C TYR A 106 1.11 20.43 13.48
N LYS A 107 2.10 21.29 13.48
CA LYS A 107 2.19 22.44 14.37
C LYS A 107 2.61 23.68 13.61
N GLY A 108 1.90 24.77 13.85
CA GLY A 108 2.25 26.10 13.39
C GLY A 108 2.35 27.07 14.57
N ILE A 109 3.24 28.05 14.43
CA ILE A 109 3.32 29.20 15.32
C ILE A 109 3.12 30.45 14.47
N LYS A 110 2.27 31.37 14.95
CA LYS A 110 2.06 32.67 14.36
C LYS A 110 1.83 33.71 15.44
N ASP A 111 2.60 34.79 15.39
CA ASP A 111 2.46 35.92 16.32
C ASP A 111 2.40 35.45 17.80
N GLU A 112 3.30 34.59 18.24
CA GLU A 112 3.40 34.02 19.60
C GLU A 112 2.17 33.18 20.04
N LEU A 113 1.36 32.73 19.08
CA LEU A 113 0.31 31.74 19.31
C LEU A 113 0.72 30.42 18.63
N GLU A 114 0.84 29.35 19.42
CA GLU A 114 1.10 28.00 18.92
C GLU A 114 -0.23 27.25 18.78
N ALA A 115 -0.41 26.59 17.63
CA ALA A 115 -1.48 25.64 17.42
C ALA A 115 -0.90 24.31 16.90
N CYS A 116 -1.24 23.24 17.59
CA CYS A 116 -0.77 21.89 17.29
C CYS A 116 -1.98 20.96 17.10
N VAL A 117 -2.02 20.22 15.99
CA VAL A 117 -3.03 19.22 15.74
C VAL A 117 -2.41 17.85 15.79
N THR A 118 -2.93 16.95 16.62
CA THR A 118 -2.60 15.52 16.63
C THR A 118 -3.79 14.74 16.10
N ALA A 119 -3.62 14.08 14.96
CA ALA A 119 -4.64 13.30 14.26
C ALA A 119 -4.37 11.80 14.36
N LEU A 120 -5.38 11.01 14.67
CA LEU A 120 -5.30 9.54 14.70
C LEU A 120 -6.66 8.88 14.41
N VAL A 121 -6.63 7.60 14.08
CA VAL A 121 -7.79 6.70 14.08
C VAL A 121 -7.59 5.69 15.20
N PRO A 122 -8.45 5.65 16.23
CA PRO A 122 -8.31 4.71 17.33
C PRO A 122 -8.48 3.25 16.87
N ILE A 123 -7.79 2.33 17.51
CA ILE A 123 -7.94 0.90 17.22
C ILE A 123 -9.37 0.45 17.52
N GLY A 124 -9.99 -0.25 16.56
CA GLY A 124 -11.35 -0.80 16.70
C GLY A 124 -12.47 0.25 16.65
N ALA A 125 -12.18 1.49 16.22
CA ALA A 125 -13.17 2.57 16.14
C ALA A 125 -13.49 2.96 14.69
N ASP A 126 -14.74 3.33 14.46
CA ASP A 126 -15.21 3.85 13.17
C ASP A 126 -15.21 5.39 13.16
N CYS A 127 -14.13 6.00 13.67
CA CYS A 127 -13.95 7.45 13.70
C CYS A 127 -12.46 7.86 13.65
N GLU A 128 -12.23 9.08 13.22
CA GLU A 128 -10.98 9.80 13.44
C GLU A 128 -11.10 10.76 14.60
N LEU A 129 -9.99 11.01 15.28
CA LEU A 129 -9.85 12.00 16.35
C LEU A 129 -8.77 13.02 15.98
N ASN A 130 -9.05 14.28 16.25
CA ASN A 130 -8.07 15.36 16.18
C ASN A 130 -8.05 16.12 17.50
N ARG A 131 -6.90 16.17 18.15
CA ARG A 131 -6.67 17.10 19.27
C ARG A 131 -6.07 18.39 18.73
N LEU A 132 -6.77 19.49 18.89
CA LEU A 132 -6.23 20.83 18.67
C LEU A 132 -5.75 21.38 20.01
N SER A 133 -4.44 21.53 20.17
CA SER A 133 -3.80 22.14 21.33
C SER A 133 -3.38 23.56 20.97
N LEU A 134 -3.85 24.53 21.75
CA LEU A 134 -3.57 25.95 21.58
C LEU A 134 -2.75 26.45 22.77
N LYS A 135 -1.68 27.22 22.52
CA LYS A 135 -0.85 27.76 23.58
C LYS A 135 -0.47 29.20 23.30
N ASN A 136 -0.74 30.06 24.25
CA ASN A 136 -0.25 31.43 24.24
C ASN A 136 1.23 31.43 24.68
N LEU A 137 2.14 31.84 23.79
CA LEU A 137 3.57 31.90 24.09
C LEU A 137 4.00 33.27 24.60
N SER A 138 3.10 34.27 24.56
CA SER A 138 3.39 35.64 24.95
C SER A 138 3.17 35.91 26.44
N ASP A 139 3.68 37.03 26.91
CA ASP A 139 3.52 37.55 28.27
C ASP A 139 2.23 38.38 28.47
N SER A 140 1.32 38.36 27.48
CA SER A 140 0.02 39.06 27.52
C SER A 140 -1.14 38.14 27.17
N PRO A 141 -2.36 38.39 27.69
CA PRO A 141 -3.52 37.63 27.29
C PRO A 141 -3.82 37.73 25.78
N LYS A 142 -4.28 36.65 25.17
CA LYS A 142 -4.70 36.63 23.77
C LYS A 142 -6.17 36.23 23.64
N THR A 143 -6.89 36.90 22.73
CA THR A 143 -8.28 36.58 22.40
C THR A 143 -8.36 36.38 20.87
N PHE A 144 -8.87 35.24 20.44
CA PHE A 144 -8.97 34.88 19.04
C PHE A 144 -10.12 33.89 18.84
N SER A 145 -10.50 33.65 17.58
CA SER A 145 -11.50 32.65 17.23
C SER A 145 -10.89 31.50 16.44
N VAL A 146 -11.36 30.28 16.70
CA VAL A 146 -11.04 29.08 15.92
C VAL A 146 -12.28 28.64 15.16
N TYR A 147 -12.10 28.34 13.87
CA TYR A 147 -13.11 27.72 13.03
C TYR A 147 -12.60 26.38 12.55
N SER A 148 -13.26 25.30 12.96
CA SER A 148 -13.01 23.99 12.36
C SER A 148 -13.73 23.88 11.01
N TYR A 149 -13.25 23.04 10.11
CA TYR A 149 -13.89 22.84 8.82
C TYR A 149 -13.61 21.45 8.25
N VAL A 150 -14.69 20.73 7.91
CA VAL A 150 -14.67 19.53 7.07
C VAL A 150 -15.74 19.65 5.99
N GLU A 151 -15.47 19.13 4.80
CA GLU A 151 -16.42 19.13 3.69
C GLU A 151 -16.84 17.69 3.39
N PHE A 152 -18.14 17.42 3.32
CA PHE A 152 -18.65 16.06 3.16
C PHE A 152 -18.84 15.66 1.71
N CYS A 153 -18.45 14.45 1.40
CA CYS A 153 -18.74 13.73 0.16
C CYS A 153 -20.06 12.92 0.25
N LEU A 154 -20.25 12.18 1.34
CA LEU A 154 -21.41 11.38 1.69
C LEU A 154 -22.08 10.68 0.51
N TRP A 155 -21.56 9.72 -0.04
CA TRP A 155 -20.75 8.57 0.19
C TRP A 155 -20.01 8.20 -1.08
N ASN A 156 -20.67 8.39 -2.25
CA ASN A 156 -20.14 8.03 -3.56
C ASN A 156 -19.19 9.13 -4.06
N ALA A 157 -17.89 8.84 -4.01
CA ALA A 157 -16.86 9.80 -4.40
C ALA A 157 -16.87 10.14 -5.90
N VAL A 158 -17.31 9.24 -6.77
CA VAL A 158 -17.40 9.50 -8.23
C VAL A 158 -18.57 10.43 -8.55
N GLU A 159 -19.73 10.19 -7.93
CA GLU A 159 -20.88 11.09 -8.09
C GLU A 159 -20.56 12.49 -7.55
N ASP A 160 -19.88 12.57 -6.40
CA ASP A 160 -19.43 13.84 -5.84
C ASP A 160 -18.44 14.57 -6.75
N MET A 161 -17.46 13.85 -7.31
CA MET A 161 -16.47 14.42 -8.21
C MET A 161 -17.08 14.94 -9.51
N ASN A 162 -18.02 14.21 -10.10
CA ASN A 162 -18.71 14.58 -11.34
C ASN A 162 -19.85 15.56 -11.10
N ASN A 163 -20.25 15.75 -9.86
CA ASN A 163 -21.38 16.59 -9.46
C ASN A 163 -22.72 16.21 -10.12
N PHE A 164 -22.81 14.97 -10.62
CA PHE A 164 -23.97 14.52 -11.36
C PHE A 164 -25.16 14.31 -10.41
N GLN A 165 -26.21 15.08 -10.61
CA GLN A 165 -27.44 15.06 -9.80
C GLN A 165 -27.26 15.29 -8.29
N LYS A 166 -26.09 15.70 -7.82
CA LYS A 166 -25.84 16.03 -6.42
C LYS A 166 -26.72 17.18 -5.91
N ASN A 167 -27.07 18.10 -6.81
CA ASN A 167 -27.99 19.22 -6.52
C ASN A 167 -29.43 18.78 -6.23
N TYR A 168 -29.78 17.52 -6.47
CA TYR A 168 -31.05 16.93 -6.04
C TYR A 168 -30.95 16.15 -4.73
N SER A 169 -29.77 16.08 -4.15
CA SER A 169 -29.60 15.42 -2.85
C SER A 169 -30.35 16.19 -1.77
N THR A 170 -31.09 15.46 -0.94
CA THR A 170 -31.70 16.02 0.26
C THR A 170 -30.85 15.64 1.45
N GLY A 171 -30.50 16.66 2.25
CA GLY A 171 -29.74 16.47 3.47
C GLY A 171 -30.65 16.35 4.69
N GLU A 172 -30.35 15.44 5.57
CA GLU A 172 -30.92 15.41 6.93
C GLU A 172 -29.81 15.83 7.86
N VAL A 173 -29.88 17.03 8.39
CA VAL A 173 -28.88 17.61 9.28
C VAL A 173 -29.51 17.95 10.60
N GLU A 174 -28.89 17.50 11.68
CA GLU A 174 -29.23 17.88 13.02
C GLU A 174 -28.00 18.46 13.71
N VAL A 175 -28.18 19.56 14.43
CA VAL A 175 -27.13 20.18 15.23
C VAL A 175 -27.58 20.14 16.70
N VAL A 176 -26.70 19.66 17.55
CA VAL A 176 -26.86 19.67 18.99
C VAL A 176 -25.69 20.46 19.58
N ASN A 177 -25.99 21.50 20.33
CA ASN A 177 -25.03 22.32 21.06
C ASN A 177 -25.48 22.44 22.50
N ASP A 178 -24.74 21.84 23.40
CA ASP A 178 -24.99 21.91 24.84
C ASP A 178 -23.75 22.45 25.58
N ASP A 179 -23.81 22.56 26.90
CA ASP A 179 -22.72 23.14 27.71
C ASP A 179 -21.43 22.30 27.71
N VAL A 180 -21.48 21.07 27.18
CA VAL A 180 -20.37 20.11 27.23
C VAL A 180 -19.79 19.81 25.86
N ARG A 181 -20.62 19.79 24.82
CA ARG A 181 -20.24 19.39 23.48
C ARG A 181 -21.09 19.99 22.38
N SER A 182 -20.56 20.07 21.20
CA SER A 182 -21.30 20.42 19.97
C SER A 182 -21.19 19.32 18.95
N CYS A 183 -22.29 18.96 18.29
CA CYS A 183 -22.38 17.85 17.36
C CYS A 183 -23.19 18.22 16.12
N ILE A 184 -22.70 17.82 14.97
CA ILE A 184 -23.39 17.87 13.68
C ILE A 184 -23.58 16.43 13.19
N TYR A 185 -24.84 16.04 12.99
CA TYR A 185 -25.19 14.75 12.41
C TYR A 185 -25.61 14.97 10.97
N HIS A 186 -24.88 14.38 10.03
CA HIS A 186 -25.03 14.69 8.62
C HIS A 186 -25.24 13.46 7.78
N LYS A 187 -26.35 13.44 7.08
CA LYS A 187 -26.70 12.42 6.12
C LYS A 187 -27.27 13.08 4.87
N THR A 188 -26.70 12.78 3.71
CA THR A 188 -27.28 13.16 2.44
C THR A 188 -27.89 11.92 1.81
N GLU A 189 -29.17 11.98 1.47
CA GLU A 189 -29.86 10.92 0.76
C GLU A 189 -30.19 11.34 -0.66
N TYR A 190 -29.71 10.52 -1.56
CA TYR A 190 -29.98 10.61 -2.98
C TYR A 190 -30.15 9.20 -3.54
N ARG A 191 -31.18 8.91 -4.28
CA ARG A 191 -31.53 7.58 -4.83
C ARG A 191 -31.87 6.50 -3.81
N GLU A 192 -31.16 6.43 -2.68
CA GLU A 192 -31.25 5.34 -1.72
C GLU A 192 -31.29 5.88 -0.29
N ARG A 193 -32.31 5.51 0.46
CA ARG A 193 -32.41 5.87 1.89
C ARG A 193 -31.65 4.85 2.72
N ARG A 194 -30.49 5.28 3.20
CA ARG A 194 -29.61 4.45 4.01
C ARG A 194 -29.82 4.71 5.50
N ASN A 195 -29.40 3.74 6.29
CA ASN A 195 -29.50 3.79 7.76
C ASN A 195 -28.21 4.25 8.44
N HIS A 196 -27.31 4.91 7.70
CA HIS A 196 -26.04 5.42 8.20
C HIS A 196 -25.93 6.95 8.04
N TYR A 197 -25.04 7.53 8.86
CA TYR A 197 -24.75 8.96 8.82
C TYR A 197 -23.33 9.25 9.31
N ALA A 198 -22.82 10.44 9.02
CA ALA A 198 -21.60 10.98 9.62
C ALA A 198 -21.94 11.80 10.86
N VAL A 199 -21.09 11.72 11.89
CA VAL A 199 -21.15 12.59 13.08
C VAL A 199 -19.85 13.36 13.18
N TYR A 200 -19.96 14.69 13.28
CA TYR A 200 -18.85 15.60 13.55
C TYR A 200 -19.08 16.28 14.89
N ALA A 201 -18.13 16.17 15.80
CA ALA A 201 -18.30 16.64 17.16
C ALA A 201 -17.05 17.31 17.74
N VAL A 202 -17.22 18.17 18.72
CA VAL A 202 -16.17 18.76 19.55
C VAL A 202 -16.58 18.74 21.02
N ASN A 203 -15.61 18.57 21.94
CA ASN A 203 -15.82 18.54 23.39
C ASN A 203 -15.95 19.95 24.02
N ALA A 204 -16.69 20.83 23.37
CA ALA A 204 -16.97 22.18 23.85
C ALA A 204 -18.31 22.67 23.31
N ALA A 205 -18.99 23.56 24.05
CA ALA A 205 -20.05 24.37 23.48
C ALA A 205 -19.44 25.29 22.41
N CYS A 206 -20.06 25.37 21.23
CA CYS A 206 -19.62 26.28 20.19
C CYS A 206 -20.33 27.63 20.25
N ASP A 207 -19.61 28.68 19.87
CA ASP A 207 -20.13 30.05 19.78
C ASP A 207 -20.86 30.29 18.44
N GLY A 208 -20.74 29.34 17.51
CA GLY A 208 -21.44 29.33 16.24
C GLY A 208 -21.08 28.09 15.43
N PHE A 209 -21.87 27.81 14.42
CA PHE A 209 -21.65 26.67 13.51
C PHE A 209 -22.09 26.98 12.08
N ASP A 210 -21.63 26.20 11.12
CA ASP A 210 -22.14 26.16 9.75
C ASP A 210 -22.13 24.72 9.22
N THR A 211 -23.22 24.32 8.56
CA THR A 211 -23.32 23.02 7.90
C THR A 211 -23.54 23.15 6.39
N ALA A 212 -23.80 24.35 5.88
CA ALA A 212 -23.89 24.65 4.45
C ALA A 212 -22.59 25.28 3.95
N ARG A 213 -21.95 24.64 2.96
CA ARG A 213 -20.68 25.10 2.39
C ARG A 213 -20.73 26.52 1.88
N GLU A 214 -21.83 26.89 1.18
CA GLU A 214 -22.03 28.23 0.63
C GLU A 214 -22.06 29.31 1.70
N SER A 215 -22.67 29.02 2.85
CA SER A 215 -22.71 29.94 3.99
C SER A 215 -21.34 30.11 4.63
N PHE A 216 -20.56 29.04 4.74
CA PHE A 216 -19.22 29.09 5.34
C PHE A 216 -18.19 29.73 4.41
N LEU A 217 -18.10 29.26 3.14
CA LEU A 217 -17.10 29.75 2.18
C LEU A 217 -17.50 31.07 1.50
N GLY A 218 -18.80 31.31 1.32
CA GLY A 218 -19.35 32.29 0.37
C GLY A 218 -19.55 31.65 -1.02
N THR A 219 -20.54 32.10 -1.77
CA THR A 219 -20.90 31.55 -3.10
C THR A 219 -19.73 31.50 -4.07
N TYR A 220 -18.86 32.51 -4.05
CA TYR A 220 -17.66 32.63 -4.91
C TYR A 220 -16.36 32.59 -4.09
N GLY A 221 -16.45 32.25 -2.81
CA GLY A 221 -15.32 32.14 -1.91
C GLY A 221 -14.52 30.86 -2.09
N SER A 222 -13.44 30.75 -1.35
CA SER A 222 -12.56 29.59 -1.39
C SER A 222 -12.13 29.14 0.00
N PRO A 223 -11.63 27.92 0.17
CA PRO A 223 -11.06 27.49 1.46
C PRO A 223 -9.88 28.36 1.92
N ALA A 224 -9.20 29.10 1.02
CA ALA A 224 -8.11 29.97 1.42
C ALA A 224 -8.55 31.18 2.26
N ALA A 225 -9.78 31.68 2.05
CA ALA A 225 -10.37 32.79 2.76
C ALA A 225 -11.88 32.61 2.90
N PRO A 226 -12.36 31.72 3.78
CA PRO A 226 -13.79 31.49 3.98
C PRO A 226 -14.48 32.76 4.48
N GLN A 227 -15.68 33.03 3.96
CA GLN A 227 -16.44 34.24 4.31
C GLN A 227 -16.72 34.31 5.80
N SER A 228 -17.20 33.24 6.42
CA SER A 228 -17.49 33.18 7.87
C SER A 228 -16.24 33.51 8.71
N VAL A 229 -15.07 33.05 8.31
CA VAL A 229 -13.82 33.33 9.00
C VAL A 229 -13.41 34.80 8.78
N THR A 230 -13.49 35.28 7.51
CA THR A 230 -13.14 36.65 7.18
C THR A 230 -14.02 37.65 7.93
N ASP A 231 -15.32 37.43 7.95
CA ASP A 231 -16.30 38.29 8.63
C ASP A 231 -16.26 38.12 10.16
N GLY A 232 -15.67 37.02 10.67
CA GLY A 232 -15.56 36.74 12.10
C GLY A 232 -16.87 36.28 12.75
N THR A 233 -17.80 35.74 11.93
CA THR A 233 -19.11 35.27 12.39
C THR A 233 -19.54 34.02 11.66
N SER A 234 -20.26 33.11 12.36
CA SER A 234 -20.93 31.98 11.73
C SER A 234 -22.39 32.35 11.41
N CYS A 235 -22.94 31.78 10.34
CA CYS A 235 -24.32 31.98 9.93
C CYS A 235 -25.29 31.08 10.69
N ASN A 236 -24.83 30.10 11.44
CA ASN A 236 -25.60 29.01 12.05
C ASN A 236 -26.47 28.29 11.02
N SER A 237 -25.90 28.08 9.83
CA SER A 237 -26.59 27.51 8.69
C SER A 237 -26.84 26.01 8.90
N VAL A 238 -28.05 25.55 8.49
CA VAL A 238 -28.39 24.13 8.39
C VAL A 238 -28.54 23.81 6.91
N ALA A 239 -27.70 22.89 6.41
CA ALA A 239 -27.70 22.53 5.00
C ALA A 239 -29.01 21.88 4.59
N ASP A 240 -29.54 22.35 3.45
CA ASP A 240 -30.72 21.81 2.79
C ASP A 240 -30.30 21.30 1.41
N GLY A 241 -29.87 20.05 1.37
CA GLY A 241 -29.45 19.38 0.14
C GLY A 241 -27.95 19.22 -0.02
N TRP A 242 -27.39 19.66 -1.14
CA TRP A 242 -26.04 19.37 -1.55
C TRP A 242 -24.98 20.35 -0.99
N GLN A 243 -23.72 19.98 -1.12
CA GLN A 243 -22.56 20.72 -0.58
C GLN A 243 -22.56 20.88 0.95
N PRO A 244 -22.73 19.79 1.68
CA PRO A 244 -22.68 19.85 3.13
C PRO A 244 -21.24 20.03 3.65
N CYS A 245 -21.12 20.77 4.75
CA CYS A 245 -19.87 20.87 5.52
C CYS A 245 -20.17 20.75 7.02
N GLY A 246 -19.12 20.71 7.82
CA GLY A 246 -19.19 20.83 9.27
C GLY A 246 -18.16 21.85 9.74
N SER A 247 -18.63 22.90 10.40
CA SER A 247 -17.81 23.93 11.00
C SER A 247 -18.34 24.28 12.38
N PHE A 248 -17.43 24.39 13.35
CA PHE A 248 -17.69 24.98 14.68
C PHE A 248 -16.81 26.18 14.85
N ARG A 249 -17.38 27.27 15.39
CA ARG A 249 -16.65 28.44 15.87
C ARG A 249 -16.50 28.36 17.38
N LEU A 250 -15.28 28.60 17.87
CA LEU A 250 -14.92 28.68 19.28
C LEU A 250 -14.21 30.01 19.52
N ASP A 251 -14.77 30.87 20.39
CA ASP A 251 -14.14 32.12 20.77
C ASP A 251 -13.32 31.87 22.04
N ILE A 252 -12.02 32.13 21.98
CA ILE A 252 -11.06 31.65 22.96
C ILE A 252 -10.27 32.83 23.54
N ALA A 253 -10.16 32.83 24.85
CA ALA A 253 -9.22 33.69 25.59
C ALA A 253 -8.22 32.81 26.33
N LEU A 254 -6.92 33.10 26.19
CA LEU A 254 -5.83 32.43 26.89
C LEU A 254 -5.01 33.44 27.66
N GLU A 255 -4.80 33.19 28.94
CA GLU A 255 -3.86 33.95 29.77
C GLU A 255 -2.42 33.70 29.27
N PRO A 256 -1.43 34.53 29.69
CA PRO A 256 -0.03 34.33 29.37
C PRO A 256 0.43 32.90 29.68
N HIS A 257 1.03 32.24 28.69
CA HIS A 257 1.53 30.85 28.74
C HIS A 257 0.47 29.78 29.01
N GLU A 258 -0.83 30.11 29.00
CA GLU A 258 -1.92 29.16 29.13
C GLU A 258 -1.98 28.25 27.87
N SER A 259 -2.34 27.00 28.10
CA SER A 259 -2.63 26.01 27.05
C SER A 259 -4.05 25.47 27.20
N ARG A 260 -4.72 25.20 26.06
CA ARG A 260 -6.06 24.60 26.05
C ARG A 260 -6.21 23.61 24.91
N ASP A 261 -6.83 22.45 25.21
CA ASP A 261 -7.05 21.37 24.26
C ASP A 261 -8.53 21.25 23.90
N PHE A 262 -8.78 21.00 22.61
CA PHE A 262 -10.09 20.64 22.07
C PHE A 262 -9.97 19.34 21.31
N ILE A 263 -10.90 18.40 21.55
CA ILE A 263 -10.96 17.12 20.85
C ILE A 263 -12.09 17.18 19.83
N PHE A 264 -11.73 17.02 18.57
CA PHE A 264 -12.68 16.88 17.47
C PHE A 264 -12.77 15.43 17.06
N MET A 265 -13.97 14.98 16.71
CA MET A 265 -14.24 13.62 16.25
C MET A 265 -15.07 13.66 14.97
N LEU A 266 -14.65 12.90 13.94
CA LEU A 266 -15.47 12.62 12.76
C LEU A 266 -15.70 11.11 12.69
N GLY A 267 -16.94 10.67 12.79
CA GLY A 267 -17.29 9.25 12.86
C GLY A 267 -18.31 8.82 11.82
N TYR A 268 -18.30 7.51 11.55
CA TYR A 268 -19.30 6.79 10.77
C TYR A 268 -20.22 6.01 11.70
N ILE A 269 -21.53 6.18 11.52
CA ILE A 269 -22.56 5.47 12.30
C ILE A 269 -23.50 4.75 11.36
N GLU A 270 -23.72 3.46 11.63
CA GLU A 270 -24.74 2.66 10.95
C GLU A 270 -25.72 2.10 12.00
N ASN A 271 -26.98 2.46 11.88
CA ASN A 271 -28.06 1.95 12.70
C ASN A 271 -28.72 0.73 12.05
N PRO A 272 -29.41 -0.16 12.78
CA PRO A 272 -30.30 -1.13 12.15
C PRO A 272 -31.37 -0.41 11.31
N ALA A 273 -31.76 -1.00 10.19
CA ALA A 273 -32.69 -0.38 9.24
C ALA A 273 -34.05 -0.05 9.86
N ASP A 274 -34.52 -0.87 10.79
CA ASP A 274 -35.74 -0.70 11.57
C ASP A 274 -35.63 0.26 12.76
N ASN A 275 -34.41 0.73 13.07
CA ASN A 275 -34.11 1.62 14.18
C ASN A 275 -33.27 2.84 13.76
N LYS A 276 -33.51 3.32 12.53
CA LYS A 276 -32.86 4.49 11.99
C LYS A 276 -33.21 5.78 12.72
N TRP A 277 -34.47 5.89 13.16
CA TRP A 277 -35.05 7.06 13.77
C TRP A 277 -35.37 6.80 15.24
N GLU A 278 -35.17 7.79 16.13
CA GLU A 278 -35.69 7.79 17.51
C GLU A 278 -37.05 8.46 17.62
N ALA A 279 -37.39 9.32 16.68
CA ALA A 279 -38.68 9.93 16.44
C ALA A 279 -38.82 10.23 14.93
N PRO A 280 -40.01 10.58 14.40
CA PRO A 280 -40.15 10.90 12.98
C PRO A 280 -39.12 11.94 12.51
N GLN A 281 -38.28 11.59 11.57
CA GLN A 281 -37.18 12.40 10.99
C GLN A 281 -36.08 12.83 11.98
N ILE A 282 -36.03 12.26 13.19
CA ILE A 282 -34.95 12.49 14.15
C ILE A 282 -34.04 11.26 14.16
N ILE A 283 -32.75 11.48 13.81
CA ILE A 283 -31.73 10.43 13.73
C ILE A 283 -31.53 9.77 15.10
N ASN A 284 -31.51 8.44 15.13
CA ASN A 284 -31.14 7.71 16.33
C ASN A 284 -29.67 7.88 16.66
N LYS A 285 -29.39 8.64 17.74
CA LYS A 285 -28.05 9.08 18.14
C LYS A 285 -27.33 8.15 19.12
N LYS A 286 -27.99 7.07 19.60
CA LYS A 286 -27.45 6.22 20.68
C LYS A 286 -26.04 5.69 20.40
N LYS A 287 -25.75 5.29 19.16
CA LYS A 287 -24.40 4.80 18.79
C LYS A 287 -23.40 5.95 18.73
N ALA A 288 -23.79 7.11 18.22
CA ALA A 288 -22.95 8.30 18.19
C ALA A 288 -22.62 8.79 19.60
N ASP A 289 -23.62 8.83 20.52
CA ASP A 289 -23.41 9.19 21.92
C ASP A 289 -22.43 8.23 22.60
N LYS A 290 -22.55 6.93 22.35
CA LYS A 290 -21.60 5.94 22.88
C LYS A 290 -20.19 6.21 22.35
N MET A 291 -20.02 6.50 21.07
CA MET A 291 -18.73 6.81 20.45
C MET A 291 -18.13 8.09 21.05
N MET A 292 -18.90 9.16 21.16
CA MET A 292 -18.47 10.42 21.77
C MET A 292 -18.06 10.23 23.23
N ASN A 293 -18.87 9.52 24.02
CA ASN A 293 -18.57 9.23 25.43
C ASN A 293 -17.30 8.36 25.59
N THR A 294 -16.89 7.64 24.55
CA THR A 294 -15.66 6.82 24.56
C THR A 294 -14.42 7.64 24.19
N PHE A 295 -14.53 8.67 23.35
CA PHE A 295 -13.35 9.29 22.73
C PHE A 295 -13.25 10.81 22.88
N LEU A 296 -14.31 11.51 23.27
CA LEU A 296 -14.40 12.97 23.18
C LEU A 296 -13.91 13.67 24.46
N SER A 297 -12.74 13.27 24.99
CA SER A 297 -12.03 13.98 26.05
C SER A 297 -10.52 13.81 25.91
N SER A 298 -9.73 14.73 26.49
CA SER A 298 -8.27 14.69 26.43
C SER A 298 -7.70 13.38 27.01
N ALA A 299 -8.21 12.93 28.14
CA ALA A 299 -7.76 11.68 28.76
C ALA A 299 -8.04 10.43 27.91
N GLN A 300 -9.20 10.40 27.24
CA GLN A 300 -9.58 9.32 26.35
C GLN A 300 -8.76 9.35 25.05
N PHE A 301 -8.45 10.56 24.54
CA PHE A 301 -7.54 10.75 23.41
C PHE A 301 -6.14 10.23 23.74
N ASP A 302 -5.58 10.58 24.90
CA ASP A 302 -4.26 10.10 25.34
C ASP A 302 -4.23 8.57 25.46
N THR A 303 -5.31 7.99 25.97
CA THR A 303 -5.47 6.53 26.04
C THR A 303 -5.48 5.91 24.65
N ALA A 304 -6.24 6.46 23.70
CA ALA A 304 -6.32 5.97 22.34
C ALA A 304 -4.97 6.08 21.61
N LEU A 305 -4.24 7.18 21.78
CA LEU A 305 -2.92 7.37 21.22
C LEU A 305 -1.89 6.38 21.81
N SER A 306 -1.92 6.15 23.11
CA SER A 306 -1.06 5.15 23.76
C SER A 306 -1.35 3.74 23.24
N GLN A 307 -2.62 3.35 23.17
CA GLN A 307 -3.03 2.05 22.64
C GLN A 307 -2.60 1.85 21.18
N LEU A 308 -2.67 2.89 20.36
CA LEU A 308 -2.20 2.87 18.98
C LEU A 308 -0.69 2.66 18.90
N LYS A 309 0.08 3.39 19.72
CA LYS A 309 1.55 3.21 19.79
C LYS A 309 1.93 1.82 20.27
N ASP A 310 1.25 1.29 21.27
CA ASP A 310 1.46 -0.06 21.79
C ASP A 310 1.11 -1.14 20.76
N TYR A 311 0.05 -0.93 19.99
CA TYR A 311 -0.34 -1.81 18.89
C TYR A 311 0.79 -1.93 17.84
N TRP A 312 1.32 -0.80 17.37
CA TRP A 312 2.40 -0.79 16.40
C TRP A 312 3.71 -1.35 16.97
N ASN A 313 4.07 -1.02 18.22
CA ASN A 313 5.25 -1.57 18.87
C ASN A 313 5.18 -3.10 18.97
N ARG A 314 4.03 -3.64 19.30
CA ARG A 314 3.81 -5.10 19.37
C ARG A 314 3.90 -5.75 17.98
N LEU A 315 3.28 -5.17 16.95
CA LEU A 315 3.36 -5.71 15.59
C LEU A 315 4.82 -5.73 15.09
N LEU A 316 5.50 -4.61 15.18
CA LEU A 316 6.87 -4.47 14.68
C LEU A 316 7.87 -5.35 15.45
N SER A 317 7.59 -5.73 16.70
CA SER A 317 8.46 -6.62 17.47
C SER A 317 8.59 -8.03 16.85
N GLY A 318 7.71 -8.38 15.90
CA GLY A 318 7.74 -9.67 15.19
C GLY A 318 8.98 -9.90 14.31
N TYR A 319 9.62 -8.81 13.85
CA TYR A 319 10.87 -8.84 13.10
C TYR A 319 11.70 -7.60 13.42
N GLN A 320 12.86 -7.77 14.05
CA GLN A 320 13.75 -6.67 14.44
C GLN A 320 15.20 -7.01 14.07
N LEU A 321 15.86 -6.11 13.36
CA LEU A 321 17.25 -6.18 12.91
C LEU A 321 18.12 -5.24 13.74
N GLU A 322 19.29 -5.72 14.15
CA GLU A 322 20.35 -4.92 14.76
C GLU A 322 21.63 -5.07 13.93
N THR A 323 22.12 -3.97 13.35
CA THR A 323 23.35 -3.89 12.58
C THR A 323 23.91 -2.47 12.62
N ALA A 324 25.14 -2.27 12.17
CA ALA A 324 25.79 -0.96 12.13
C ALA A 324 25.15 0.01 11.09
N ASP A 325 24.39 -0.48 10.14
CA ASP A 325 23.68 0.34 9.13
C ASP A 325 22.33 0.81 9.68
N GLU A 326 22.30 2.00 10.27
CA GLU A 326 21.08 2.61 10.84
C GLU A 326 19.97 2.80 9.79
N LYS A 327 20.31 3.09 8.53
CA LYS A 327 19.33 3.26 7.46
C LYS A 327 18.62 1.93 7.14
N LEU A 328 19.37 0.84 7.17
CA LEU A 328 18.83 -0.50 7.00
C LEU A 328 17.93 -0.88 8.18
N CYS A 329 18.39 -0.68 9.42
CA CYS A 329 17.59 -0.92 10.63
C CYS A 329 16.27 -0.14 10.59
N ARG A 330 16.32 1.13 10.28
CA ARG A 330 15.17 2.03 10.17
C ARG A 330 14.12 1.52 9.19
N MET A 331 14.55 1.14 7.98
CA MET A 331 13.62 0.64 6.97
C MET A 331 13.06 -0.73 7.34
N VAL A 332 13.92 -1.67 7.71
CA VAL A 332 13.50 -3.06 8.03
C VAL A 332 12.60 -3.10 9.28
N ASN A 333 12.97 -2.38 10.34
CA ASN A 333 12.29 -2.46 11.63
C ASN A 333 11.01 -1.64 11.72
N ILE A 334 10.87 -0.58 10.89
CA ILE A 334 9.79 0.40 11.04
C ILE A 334 9.05 0.61 9.71
N TRP A 335 9.65 1.39 8.80
CA TRP A 335 8.91 2.00 7.71
C TRP A 335 8.47 1.02 6.63
N ASN A 336 9.29 0.02 6.30
CA ASN A 336 8.90 -0.97 5.30
C ASN A 336 7.73 -1.85 5.81
N GLN A 337 7.79 -2.32 7.05
CA GLN A 337 6.70 -3.10 7.65
C GLN A 337 5.41 -2.25 7.78
N TYR A 338 5.54 -0.98 8.16
CA TYR A 338 4.41 -0.05 8.22
C TYR A 338 3.75 0.12 6.84
N GLN A 339 4.55 0.37 5.81
CA GLN A 339 4.05 0.49 4.44
C GLN A 339 3.42 -0.81 3.94
N CYS A 340 3.99 -1.98 4.25
CA CYS A 340 3.39 -3.28 3.91
C CYS A 340 1.98 -3.42 4.50
N MET A 341 1.78 -3.02 5.75
CA MET A 341 0.48 -3.06 6.41
C MET A 341 -0.54 -2.13 5.73
N VAL A 342 -0.13 -0.90 5.41
CA VAL A 342 -0.97 0.08 4.70
C VAL A 342 -1.33 -0.45 3.30
N THR A 343 -0.34 -0.93 2.56
CA THR A 343 -0.55 -1.48 1.22
C THR A 343 -1.47 -2.70 1.25
N PHE A 344 -1.32 -3.58 2.22
CA PHE A 344 -2.22 -4.70 2.42
C PHE A 344 -3.68 -4.25 2.65
N ASN A 345 -3.89 -3.28 3.53
CA ASN A 345 -5.24 -2.80 3.86
C ASN A 345 -5.92 -2.14 2.66
N MET A 346 -5.18 -1.36 1.88
CA MET A 346 -5.70 -0.53 0.79
C MET A 346 -5.62 -1.20 -0.58
N SER A 347 -4.70 -2.14 -0.80
CA SER A 347 -4.27 -2.54 -2.14
C SER A 347 -3.96 -1.28 -2.97
N ARG A 348 -4.70 -1.03 -4.05
CA ARG A 348 -4.60 0.22 -4.83
C ARG A 348 -5.90 1.03 -4.80
N SER A 349 -6.85 0.65 -3.91
CA SER A 349 -8.23 1.16 -3.91
C SER A 349 -8.37 2.58 -3.35
N ALA A 350 -7.42 3.06 -2.56
CA ALA A 350 -7.42 4.37 -1.92
C ALA A 350 -6.11 5.12 -2.17
N SER A 351 -5.58 5.04 -3.39
CA SER A 351 -4.35 5.72 -3.80
C SER A 351 -4.52 7.23 -3.83
N TYR A 352 -3.51 7.95 -3.34
CA TYR A 352 -3.45 9.40 -3.42
C TYR A 352 -2.92 9.88 -4.77
N PHE A 353 -1.92 9.21 -5.33
CA PHE A 353 -1.21 9.66 -6.53
C PHE A 353 -1.46 8.84 -7.78
N GLU A 354 -1.75 7.55 -7.67
CA GLU A 354 -1.87 6.64 -8.82
C GLU A 354 -3.27 6.67 -9.42
N SER A 355 -4.19 5.88 -8.90
CA SER A 355 -5.53 5.67 -9.46
C SER A 355 -6.64 6.40 -8.72
N GLY A 356 -6.28 7.16 -7.68
CA GLY A 356 -7.27 7.89 -6.89
C GLY A 356 -8.33 6.96 -6.31
N ILE A 357 -9.57 7.11 -6.75
CA ILE A 357 -10.73 6.37 -6.25
C ILE A 357 -11.26 5.31 -7.23
N GLY A 358 -10.66 5.19 -8.40
CA GLY A 358 -11.24 4.39 -9.50
C GLY A 358 -11.01 2.89 -9.37
N ARG A 359 -9.95 2.48 -8.68
CA ARG A 359 -9.46 1.11 -8.68
C ARG A 359 -10.06 0.28 -7.53
N GLY A 360 -10.34 -1.00 -7.82
CA GLY A 360 -10.67 -2.00 -6.81
C GLY A 360 -9.41 -2.58 -6.13
N MET A 361 -9.59 -3.67 -5.41
CA MET A 361 -8.49 -4.48 -4.89
C MET A 361 -8.05 -5.46 -5.97
N GLY A 362 -6.79 -5.41 -6.38
CA GLY A 362 -6.25 -6.32 -7.38
C GLY A 362 -6.13 -7.74 -6.83
N PHE A 363 -6.45 -8.73 -7.64
CA PHE A 363 -6.23 -10.14 -7.32
C PHE A 363 -4.74 -10.43 -7.11
N ARG A 364 -3.96 -10.17 -8.13
CA ARG A 364 -2.49 -10.27 -8.12
C ARG A 364 -1.85 -9.39 -7.06
N ASP A 365 -2.26 -8.11 -7.01
CA ASP A 365 -1.73 -7.14 -6.06
C ASP A 365 -1.90 -7.60 -4.61
N SER A 366 -3.12 -8.06 -4.25
CA SER A 366 -3.42 -8.52 -2.88
C SER A 366 -2.64 -9.77 -2.51
N CYS A 367 -2.42 -10.71 -3.45
CA CYS A 367 -1.58 -11.88 -3.21
C CYS A 367 -0.10 -11.51 -2.97
N GLN A 368 0.42 -10.54 -3.71
CA GLN A 368 1.80 -10.08 -3.54
C GLN A 368 1.99 -9.27 -2.25
N ASP A 369 1.01 -8.42 -1.93
CA ASP A 369 1.04 -7.62 -0.70
C ASP A 369 1.09 -8.52 0.55
N LEU A 370 0.49 -9.72 0.51
CA LEU A 370 0.59 -10.72 1.58
C LEU A 370 2.05 -11.09 1.93
N LEU A 371 2.94 -11.15 0.94
CA LEU A 371 4.33 -11.58 1.13
C LEU A 371 5.06 -10.70 2.16
N GLY A 372 4.75 -9.41 2.21
CA GLY A 372 5.42 -8.46 3.08
C GLY A 372 4.84 -8.35 4.49
N PHE A 373 3.67 -8.95 4.79
CA PHE A 373 3.01 -8.71 6.06
C PHE A 373 2.43 -9.95 6.77
N VAL A 374 2.45 -11.13 6.17
CA VAL A 374 1.89 -12.36 6.78
C VAL A 374 2.35 -12.54 8.23
N HIS A 375 3.61 -12.26 8.51
CA HIS A 375 4.19 -12.38 9.86
C HIS A 375 3.61 -11.41 10.89
N LEU A 376 3.00 -10.29 10.45
CA LEU A 376 2.42 -9.28 11.34
C LEU A 376 1.02 -9.67 11.80
N ILE A 377 0.15 -10.08 10.87
CA ILE A 377 -1.27 -10.34 11.13
C ILE A 377 -1.77 -11.55 10.34
N PRO A 378 -1.34 -12.77 10.69
CA PRO A 378 -1.65 -13.99 9.94
C PRO A 378 -3.15 -14.26 9.80
N ASP A 379 -3.97 -13.90 10.80
CA ASP A 379 -5.43 -14.11 10.75
C ASP A 379 -6.07 -13.27 9.63
N LYS A 380 -5.63 -12.02 9.45
CA LYS A 380 -6.11 -11.19 8.33
C LYS A 380 -5.57 -11.69 6.98
N ALA A 381 -4.37 -12.26 6.95
CA ALA A 381 -3.82 -12.91 5.76
C ALA A 381 -4.69 -14.10 5.34
N ARG A 382 -5.05 -14.96 6.29
CA ARG A 382 -5.95 -16.10 6.08
C ARG A 382 -7.27 -15.67 5.44
N GLN A 383 -7.93 -14.67 6.02
CA GLN A 383 -9.18 -14.16 5.48
C GLN A 383 -9.00 -13.56 4.07
N ARG A 384 -7.92 -12.82 3.84
CA ARG A 384 -7.64 -12.23 2.51
C ARG A 384 -7.44 -13.29 1.44
N ILE A 385 -6.76 -14.40 1.74
CA ILE A 385 -6.58 -15.52 0.80
C ILE A 385 -7.95 -16.09 0.40
N LEU A 386 -8.86 -16.29 1.35
CA LEU A 386 -10.21 -16.78 1.08
C LEU A 386 -11.05 -15.77 0.26
N ASP A 387 -10.96 -14.47 0.59
CA ASP A 387 -11.62 -13.40 -0.18
C ASP A 387 -11.15 -13.38 -1.64
N ILE A 388 -9.84 -13.50 -1.87
CA ILE A 388 -9.25 -13.54 -3.21
C ILE A 388 -9.70 -14.80 -3.96
N ALA A 389 -9.57 -15.98 -3.35
CA ALA A 389 -9.96 -17.25 -3.95
C ALA A 389 -11.44 -17.27 -4.34
N SER A 390 -12.31 -16.57 -3.59
CA SER A 390 -13.74 -16.47 -3.89
C SER A 390 -14.04 -15.77 -5.22
N THR A 391 -13.10 -15.06 -5.80
CA THR A 391 -13.25 -14.35 -7.09
C THR A 391 -12.71 -15.18 -8.27
N GLN A 392 -12.15 -16.35 -8.02
CA GLN A 392 -11.69 -17.27 -9.06
C GLN A 392 -12.85 -17.89 -9.82
N PHE A 393 -12.68 -18.12 -11.12
CA PHE A 393 -13.62 -18.89 -11.94
C PHE A 393 -13.36 -20.40 -11.87
N GLU A 394 -14.36 -21.20 -12.25
CA GLU A 394 -14.24 -22.66 -12.24
C GLU A 394 -13.13 -23.22 -13.14
N ASN A 395 -12.78 -22.51 -14.21
CA ASN A 395 -11.69 -22.90 -15.11
C ASN A 395 -10.29 -22.59 -14.55
N GLY A 396 -10.21 -21.97 -13.38
CA GLY A 396 -8.95 -21.58 -12.73
C GLY A 396 -8.47 -20.17 -13.03
N SER A 397 -9.04 -19.46 -14.02
CA SER A 397 -8.79 -18.02 -14.19
C SER A 397 -9.46 -17.21 -13.08
N ALA A 398 -9.22 -15.91 -13.01
CA ALA A 398 -9.78 -15.06 -11.96
C ALA A 398 -10.20 -13.70 -12.48
N TYR A 399 -11.05 -13.00 -11.74
CA TYR A 399 -11.21 -11.57 -11.91
C TYR A 399 -9.91 -10.85 -11.53
N HIS A 400 -9.48 -9.93 -12.37
CA HIS A 400 -8.27 -9.15 -12.11
C HIS A 400 -8.41 -8.23 -10.88
N GLN A 401 -9.62 -7.79 -10.57
CA GLN A 401 -9.93 -6.94 -9.42
C GLN A 401 -11.25 -7.34 -8.77
N TYR A 402 -11.37 -7.06 -7.47
CA TYR A 402 -12.63 -7.19 -6.74
C TYR A 402 -12.97 -5.91 -5.96
N GLN A 403 -14.24 -5.73 -5.65
CA GLN A 403 -14.72 -4.55 -4.95
C GLN A 403 -14.54 -4.73 -3.43
N PRO A 404 -13.88 -3.78 -2.72
CA PRO A 404 -13.51 -3.95 -1.31
C PRO A 404 -14.69 -4.19 -0.36
N LEU A 405 -15.81 -3.49 -0.59
CA LEU A 405 -16.98 -3.55 0.28
C LEU A 405 -17.78 -4.84 0.13
N THR A 406 -18.02 -5.28 -1.11
CA THR A 406 -18.87 -6.44 -1.43
C THR A 406 -18.10 -7.73 -1.58
N LYS A 407 -16.78 -7.67 -1.75
CA LYS A 407 -15.88 -8.81 -2.05
C LYS A 407 -16.21 -9.54 -3.36
N LYS A 408 -16.95 -8.89 -4.27
CA LYS A 408 -17.29 -9.46 -5.58
C LYS A 408 -16.31 -9.02 -6.65
N GLY A 409 -16.05 -9.89 -7.60
CA GLY A 409 -15.22 -9.61 -8.76
C GLY A 409 -15.75 -8.41 -9.56
N ASN A 410 -14.83 -7.63 -10.15
CA ASN A 410 -15.16 -6.48 -10.98
C ASN A 410 -15.29 -6.90 -12.44
N ALA A 411 -16.54 -6.98 -12.93
CA ALA A 411 -16.83 -7.36 -14.30
C ALA A 411 -16.39 -6.32 -15.35
N ASP A 412 -16.24 -5.06 -14.98
CA ASP A 412 -15.81 -4.00 -15.91
C ASP A 412 -14.36 -4.21 -16.36
N ILE A 413 -13.51 -4.70 -15.45
CA ILE A 413 -12.13 -5.08 -15.77
C ILE A 413 -12.08 -6.52 -16.32
N GLY A 414 -12.87 -7.43 -15.75
CA GLY A 414 -12.98 -8.80 -16.18
C GLY A 414 -11.79 -9.67 -15.77
N SER A 415 -11.42 -10.61 -16.68
CA SER A 415 -10.35 -11.60 -16.52
C SER A 415 -9.39 -11.57 -17.71
N GLY A 416 -8.53 -12.59 -17.81
CA GLY A 416 -7.64 -12.77 -18.95
C GLY A 416 -6.20 -12.39 -18.68
N PHE A 417 -5.85 -12.03 -17.46
CA PHE A 417 -4.47 -11.85 -17.01
C PHE A 417 -3.96 -13.22 -16.52
N ASN A 418 -3.21 -13.90 -17.38
CA ASN A 418 -2.93 -15.32 -17.19
C ASN A 418 -1.88 -15.63 -16.13
N ASP A 419 -1.25 -14.62 -15.54
CA ASP A 419 -0.41 -14.74 -14.34
C ASP A 419 -1.22 -14.75 -13.04
N ASP A 420 -2.44 -14.15 -13.01
CA ASP A 420 -3.27 -14.03 -11.81
C ASP A 420 -3.43 -15.34 -11.02
N PRO A 421 -3.75 -16.49 -11.65
CA PRO A 421 -3.93 -17.74 -10.91
C PRO A 421 -2.71 -18.18 -10.09
N LEU A 422 -1.50 -17.97 -10.61
CA LEU A 422 -0.26 -18.39 -9.93
C LEU A 422 0.01 -17.57 -8.65
N TRP A 423 -0.46 -16.34 -8.59
CA TRP A 423 -0.31 -15.50 -7.41
C TRP A 423 -1.12 -16.02 -6.21
N LEU A 424 -2.25 -16.71 -6.43
CA LEU A 424 -2.99 -17.35 -5.34
C LEU A 424 -2.16 -18.46 -4.68
N ILE A 425 -1.41 -19.25 -5.48
CA ILE A 425 -0.48 -20.26 -4.97
C ILE A 425 0.62 -19.56 -4.15
N ALA A 426 1.20 -18.47 -4.67
CA ALA A 426 2.26 -17.71 -4.00
C ALA A 426 1.82 -17.19 -2.62
N GLY A 427 0.66 -16.52 -2.55
CA GLY A 427 0.11 -15.99 -1.30
C GLY A 427 -0.23 -17.08 -0.29
N THR A 428 -0.83 -18.20 -0.75
CA THR A 428 -1.16 -19.33 0.11
C THR A 428 0.12 -20.02 0.61
N ALA A 429 1.12 -20.22 -0.25
CA ALA A 429 2.41 -20.81 0.16
C ALA A 429 3.12 -19.95 1.22
N ALA A 430 3.14 -18.62 1.05
CA ALA A 430 3.70 -17.71 2.03
C ALA A 430 2.99 -17.82 3.39
N TYR A 431 1.66 -17.93 3.40
CA TYR A 431 0.88 -18.13 4.61
C TYR A 431 1.21 -19.47 5.29
N LEU A 432 1.24 -20.58 4.53
CA LEU A 432 1.55 -21.90 5.05
C LEU A 432 2.97 -22.00 5.62
N LYS A 433 3.95 -21.43 4.91
CA LYS A 433 5.34 -21.35 5.37
C LYS A 433 5.46 -20.56 6.67
N GLU A 434 4.76 -19.45 6.79
CA GLU A 434 4.79 -18.60 7.98
C GLU A 434 4.09 -19.24 9.18
N THR A 435 2.89 -19.78 8.97
CA THR A 435 2.01 -20.20 10.09
C THR A 435 2.05 -21.69 10.39
N GLY A 436 2.28 -22.53 9.38
CA GLY A 436 2.06 -23.97 9.47
C GLY A 436 0.57 -24.37 9.57
N ASP A 437 -0.35 -23.45 9.31
CA ASP A 437 -1.80 -23.70 9.39
C ASP A 437 -2.35 -24.29 8.08
N TYR A 438 -2.23 -25.59 7.94
CA TYR A 438 -2.78 -26.32 6.78
C TYR A 438 -4.32 -26.47 6.80
N SER A 439 -4.99 -26.08 7.88
CA SER A 439 -6.46 -26.12 7.97
C SER A 439 -7.13 -25.25 6.89
N ILE A 440 -6.47 -24.19 6.48
CA ILE A 440 -6.95 -23.28 5.42
C ILE A 440 -7.25 -24.03 4.10
N LEU A 441 -6.52 -25.09 3.80
CA LEU A 441 -6.70 -25.86 2.56
C LEU A 441 -8.06 -26.54 2.46
N GLY A 442 -8.69 -26.83 3.61
CA GLY A 442 -10.02 -27.42 3.71
C GLY A 442 -11.17 -26.42 3.71
N GLU A 443 -10.89 -25.11 3.77
CA GLU A 443 -11.93 -24.07 3.82
C GLU A 443 -12.74 -24.02 2.53
N MET A 444 -14.06 -24.18 2.69
CA MET A 444 -15.00 -24.11 1.58
C MET A 444 -15.11 -22.67 1.06
N THR A 445 -14.73 -22.48 -0.16
CA THR A 445 -14.63 -21.15 -0.80
C THR A 445 -15.43 -21.17 -2.10
N PRO A 446 -16.26 -20.13 -2.36
CA PRO A 446 -17.05 -20.08 -3.59
C PRO A 446 -16.19 -19.76 -4.82
N PHE A 447 -16.60 -20.27 -6.00
CA PHE A 447 -16.14 -19.77 -7.28
C PHE A 447 -17.02 -18.61 -7.73
N ASN A 448 -16.43 -17.59 -8.36
CA ASN A 448 -17.13 -16.42 -8.90
C ASN A 448 -18.09 -15.76 -7.88
N SER A 449 -17.70 -15.77 -6.60
CA SER A 449 -18.52 -15.26 -5.47
C SER A 449 -19.93 -15.89 -5.39
N ASN A 450 -20.12 -17.09 -5.97
CA ASN A 450 -21.40 -17.82 -5.95
C ASN A 450 -21.44 -18.81 -4.78
N PRO A 451 -22.24 -18.54 -3.72
CA PRO A 451 -22.30 -19.38 -2.54
C PRO A 451 -22.83 -20.81 -2.81
N ASP A 452 -23.52 -21.03 -3.91
CA ASP A 452 -24.04 -22.34 -4.29
C ASP A 452 -23.00 -23.21 -5.02
N ASN A 453 -21.84 -22.63 -5.38
CA ASN A 453 -20.76 -23.31 -6.09
C ASN A 453 -19.44 -23.14 -5.34
N GLN A 454 -19.14 -24.05 -4.43
CA GLN A 454 -17.99 -23.97 -3.52
C GLN A 454 -17.12 -25.22 -3.62
N ALA A 455 -15.83 -25.04 -3.36
CA ALA A 455 -14.88 -26.12 -3.19
C ALA A 455 -13.88 -25.78 -2.08
N PRO A 456 -13.14 -26.77 -1.54
CA PRO A 456 -12.03 -26.49 -0.64
C PRO A 456 -10.97 -25.59 -1.31
N LEU A 457 -10.28 -24.74 -0.55
CA LEU A 457 -9.20 -23.90 -1.08
C LEU A 457 -8.16 -24.72 -1.86
N MET A 458 -7.88 -25.96 -1.43
CA MET A 458 -6.97 -26.85 -2.17
C MET A 458 -7.41 -27.07 -3.63
N GLU A 459 -8.72 -27.13 -3.90
CA GLU A 459 -9.22 -27.25 -5.28
C GLU A 459 -9.01 -25.96 -6.08
N HIS A 460 -9.12 -24.78 -5.44
CA HIS A 460 -8.77 -23.50 -6.06
C HIS A 460 -7.30 -23.46 -6.48
N LEU A 461 -6.39 -23.91 -5.61
CA LEU A 461 -4.96 -24.01 -5.94
C LEU A 461 -4.69 -24.99 -7.08
N ARG A 462 -5.36 -26.14 -7.07
CA ARG A 462 -5.28 -27.13 -8.14
C ARG A 462 -5.69 -26.53 -9.49
N ARG A 463 -6.81 -25.82 -9.53
CA ARG A 463 -7.29 -25.17 -10.75
C ARG A 463 -6.37 -24.04 -11.20
N SER A 464 -5.79 -23.28 -10.25
CA SER A 464 -4.77 -22.26 -10.56
C SER A 464 -3.55 -22.87 -11.26
N PHE A 465 -3.02 -23.97 -10.74
CA PHE A 465 -1.86 -24.65 -11.30
C PHE A 465 -2.17 -25.26 -12.69
N HIS A 466 -3.31 -25.95 -12.83
CA HIS A 466 -3.70 -26.57 -14.07
C HIS A 466 -4.15 -25.58 -15.14
N PHE A 467 -4.67 -24.40 -14.76
CA PHE A 467 -4.98 -23.36 -15.73
C PHE A 467 -3.74 -23.02 -16.56
N THR A 468 -2.61 -22.75 -15.93
CA THR A 468 -1.37 -22.42 -16.66
C THR A 468 -0.87 -23.61 -17.50
N SER A 469 -0.86 -24.83 -16.96
CA SER A 469 -0.34 -26.00 -17.67
C SER A 469 -1.20 -26.47 -18.86
N THR A 470 -2.46 -26.04 -18.91
CA THR A 470 -3.39 -26.37 -20.02
C THR A 470 -3.53 -25.25 -21.04
N HIS A 471 -2.98 -24.05 -20.73
CA HIS A 471 -3.00 -22.89 -21.62
C HIS A 471 -1.59 -22.61 -22.14
N LEU A 472 -1.09 -23.52 -22.99
CA LEU A 472 0.25 -23.42 -23.58
C LEU A 472 0.17 -23.07 -25.07
N GLY A 473 1.13 -22.28 -25.53
CA GLY A 473 1.29 -21.89 -26.90
C GLY A 473 2.21 -22.84 -27.71
N PRO A 474 2.60 -22.45 -28.93
CA PRO A 474 3.37 -23.31 -29.84
C PRO A 474 4.72 -23.76 -29.32
N HIS A 475 5.34 -23.00 -28.39
CA HIS A 475 6.63 -23.30 -27.78
C HIS A 475 6.53 -24.07 -26.47
N ASN A 476 5.33 -24.49 -26.07
CA ASN A 476 5.00 -25.05 -24.75
C ASN A 476 5.29 -24.07 -23.59
N LEU A 477 5.22 -22.79 -23.87
CA LEU A 477 5.24 -21.72 -22.89
C LEU A 477 3.80 -21.26 -22.57
N PRO A 478 3.54 -20.68 -21.40
CA PRO A 478 2.20 -20.24 -21.05
C PRO A 478 1.71 -19.10 -21.96
N LEU A 479 0.47 -19.20 -22.40
CA LEU A 479 -0.21 -18.12 -23.12
C LEU A 479 -0.39 -16.91 -22.21
N ILE A 480 -0.10 -15.71 -22.73
CA ILE A 480 -0.15 -14.46 -21.95
C ILE A 480 -1.56 -13.98 -21.66
N GLY A 481 -2.54 -14.34 -22.51
CA GLY A 481 -3.89 -13.81 -22.42
C GLY A 481 -3.98 -12.35 -22.85
N ARG A 482 -4.71 -11.53 -22.09
CA ARG A 482 -4.84 -10.08 -22.27
C ARG A 482 -3.52 -9.39 -21.96
N ALA A 483 -2.90 -9.78 -20.85
CA ALA A 483 -1.59 -9.37 -20.38
C ALA A 483 -1.11 -10.34 -19.29
N ASP A 484 0.11 -10.19 -18.82
CA ASP A 484 0.60 -10.77 -17.57
C ASP A 484 0.79 -9.67 -16.50
N TRP A 485 1.78 -9.80 -15.59
CA TRP A 485 2.07 -8.79 -14.58
C TRP A 485 2.25 -7.38 -15.16
N ASN A 486 2.78 -7.28 -16.36
CA ASN A 486 2.86 -6.04 -17.12
C ASN A 486 1.53 -5.82 -17.86
N ASP A 487 0.58 -5.19 -17.21
CA ASP A 487 -0.77 -4.92 -17.72
C ASP A 487 -0.77 -4.26 -19.10
N CYS A 488 0.33 -3.57 -19.44
CA CYS A 488 0.46 -2.77 -20.66
C CYS A 488 1.09 -3.52 -21.83
N LEU A 489 1.54 -4.77 -21.63
CA LEU A 489 2.04 -5.62 -22.71
C LEU A 489 0.89 -6.45 -23.31
N ASN A 490 0.25 -5.91 -24.34
CA ASN A 490 -1.04 -6.38 -24.87
C ASN A 490 -0.89 -7.10 -26.21
N LEU A 491 -0.30 -8.31 -26.19
CA LEU A 491 0.08 -9.06 -27.39
C LEU A 491 -1.10 -9.66 -28.19
N ASN A 492 -2.32 -9.59 -27.65
CA ASN A 492 -3.56 -10.06 -28.30
C ASN A 492 -4.59 -8.94 -28.52
N CYS A 493 -4.34 -7.72 -28.05
CA CYS A 493 -5.29 -6.60 -28.09
C CYS A 493 -4.84 -5.58 -29.14
N PHE A 494 -5.30 -5.71 -30.38
CA PHE A 494 -4.85 -4.88 -31.48
C PHE A 494 -5.78 -3.67 -31.67
N SER A 495 -5.28 -2.46 -31.43
CA SER A 495 -5.96 -1.20 -31.71
C SER A 495 -4.97 -0.20 -32.32
N THR A 496 -5.46 0.63 -33.24
CA THR A 496 -4.68 1.76 -33.78
C THR A 496 -4.70 2.98 -32.84
N VAL A 497 -5.49 2.91 -31.76
CA VAL A 497 -5.59 3.94 -30.71
C VAL A 497 -4.91 3.41 -29.47
N PRO A 498 -3.81 4.03 -28.99
CA PRO A 498 -3.00 3.51 -27.89
C PRO A 498 -3.76 3.27 -26.58
N ASP A 499 -4.71 4.12 -26.24
CA ASP A 499 -5.53 4.01 -25.03
C ASP A 499 -6.67 2.98 -25.12
N GLU A 500 -6.92 2.42 -26.31
CA GLU A 500 -7.89 1.34 -26.52
C GLU A 500 -7.22 -0.07 -26.46
N SER A 501 -5.90 -0.17 -26.62
CA SER A 501 -5.22 -1.45 -26.76
C SER A 501 -5.27 -2.32 -25.51
N PHE A 502 -5.36 -1.70 -24.37
CA PHE A 502 -5.19 -2.38 -23.08
C PHE A 502 -6.40 -3.22 -22.66
N GLN A 503 -7.58 -2.65 -22.52
CA GLN A 503 -8.70 -3.36 -21.88
C GLN A 503 -9.96 -3.47 -22.74
N THR A 504 -10.10 -2.64 -23.74
CA THR A 504 -11.36 -2.43 -24.43
C THR A 504 -11.38 -2.87 -25.88
N ALA A 505 -10.23 -3.06 -26.52
CA ALA A 505 -10.14 -3.36 -27.94
C ALA A 505 -9.59 -4.77 -28.21
N GLY A 506 -10.13 -5.41 -29.23
CA GLY A 506 -9.66 -6.68 -29.76
C GLY A 506 -9.92 -7.88 -28.88
N ALA A 507 -9.30 -9.01 -29.25
CA ALA A 507 -9.38 -10.25 -28.49
C ALA A 507 -8.53 -10.13 -27.21
N SER A 508 -9.04 -10.60 -26.09
CA SER A 508 -8.28 -10.70 -24.83
C SER A 508 -7.49 -12.01 -24.69
N GLU A 509 -7.64 -12.91 -25.62
CA GLU A 509 -7.00 -14.22 -25.65
C GLU A 509 -6.58 -14.59 -27.07
N GLY A 510 -5.50 -15.38 -27.19
CA GLY A 510 -5.03 -15.92 -28.46
C GLY A 510 -4.23 -17.20 -28.23
N PRO A 511 -4.11 -18.07 -29.26
CA PRO A 511 -3.47 -19.37 -29.14
C PRO A 511 -1.93 -19.33 -29.36
N VAL A 512 -1.33 -18.16 -29.57
CA VAL A 512 0.06 -18.04 -30.00
C VAL A 512 0.92 -17.18 -29.08
N ALA A 513 0.39 -16.05 -28.57
CA ALA A 513 1.17 -15.16 -27.75
C ALA A 513 1.52 -15.77 -26.37
N GLU A 514 2.81 -15.93 -26.08
CA GLU A 514 3.34 -16.67 -24.93
C GLU A 514 4.20 -15.76 -24.04
N SER A 515 4.20 -16.00 -22.72
CA SER A 515 4.99 -15.28 -21.74
C SER A 515 6.07 -16.15 -21.09
N VAL A 516 7.32 -15.75 -21.22
CA VAL A 516 8.45 -16.38 -20.52
C VAL A 516 8.45 -16.00 -19.04
N PHE A 517 7.93 -14.83 -18.69
CA PHE A 517 7.73 -14.43 -17.30
C PHE A 517 6.77 -15.36 -16.56
N ILE A 518 5.58 -15.65 -17.13
CA ILE A 518 4.63 -16.60 -16.55
C ILE A 518 5.26 -18.00 -16.42
N ALA A 519 6.10 -18.42 -17.39
CA ALA A 519 6.81 -19.68 -17.29
C ALA A 519 7.77 -19.72 -16.08
N GLY A 520 8.51 -18.65 -15.84
CA GLY A 520 9.33 -18.51 -14.63
C GLY A 520 8.53 -18.57 -13.34
N MET A 521 7.36 -17.90 -13.30
CA MET A 521 6.41 -17.98 -12.18
C MET A 521 5.90 -19.41 -11.97
N TYR A 522 5.51 -20.07 -13.04
CA TYR A 522 5.00 -21.44 -12.98
C TYR A 522 6.01 -22.41 -12.37
N VAL A 523 7.28 -22.29 -12.74
CA VAL A 523 8.35 -23.08 -12.14
C VAL A 523 8.51 -22.79 -10.65
N LYS A 524 8.56 -21.52 -10.27
CA LYS A 524 8.74 -21.11 -8.87
C LYS A 524 7.57 -21.58 -8.01
N TYR A 525 6.36 -21.20 -8.37
CA TYR A 525 5.15 -21.47 -7.54
C TYR A 525 4.60 -22.88 -7.76
N GLY A 526 4.93 -23.54 -8.86
CA GLY A 526 4.65 -24.96 -9.07
C GLY A 526 5.42 -25.86 -8.10
N ARG A 527 6.67 -25.50 -7.76
CA ARG A 527 7.40 -26.17 -6.69
C ARG A 527 6.74 -25.97 -5.30
N ASP A 528 6.26 -24.77 -5.04
CA ASP A 528 5.49 -24.50 -3.81
C ASP A 528 4.20 -25.31 -3.79
N TYR A 529 3.48 -25.40 -4.92
CA TYR A 529 2.28 -26.22 -5.05
C TYR A 529 2.56 -27.71 -4.83
N ALA A 530 3.65 -28.24 -5.38
CA ALA A 530 4.05 -29.64 -5.14
C ALA A 530 4.32 -29.89 -3.64
N GLN A 531 4.97 -28.96 -2.94
CA GLN A 531 5.17 -29.06 -1.48
C GLN A 531 3.83 -29.00 -0.72
N ILE A 532 2.92 -28.09 -1.10
CA ILE A 532 1.57 -28.03 -0.53
C ILE A 532 0.86 -29.37 -0.70
N CYS A 533 0.92 -29.99 -1.88
CA CYS A 533 0.33 -31.30 -2.14
C CYS A 533 0.93 -32.39 -1.25
N ARG A 534 2.26 -32.40 -1.04
CA ARG A 534 2.90 -33.37 -0.13
C ARG A 534 2.40 -33.23 1.31
N HIS A 535 2.34 -32.01 1.82
CA HIS A 535 1.81 -31.73 3.15
C HIS A 535 0.31 -32.02 3.30
N ALA A 536 -0.45 -31.87 2.20
CA ALA A 536 -1.86 -32.24 2.16
C ALA A 536 -2.12 -33.75 1.98
N GLY A 537 -1.08 -34.59 1.90
CA GLY A 537 -1.20 -36.04 1.72
C GLY A 537 -1.55 -36.46 0.29
N LEU A 538 -1.17 -35.68 -0.70
CA LEU A 538 -1.43 -35.89 -2.13
C LEU A 538 -0.12 -36.17 -2.91
N PRO A 539 0.65 -37.22 -2.58
CA PRO A 539 2.00 -37.42 -3.15
C PRO A 539 2.01 -37.58 -4.67
N LYS A 540 1.01 -38.27 -5.22
CA LYS A 540 0.91 -38.46 -6.67
C LYS A 540 0.75 -37.12 -7.41
N GLU A 541 -0.10 -36.25 -6.89
CA GLU A 541 -0.31 -34.91 -7.45
C GLU A 541 0.94 -34.03 -7.34
N ALA A 542 1.69 -34.21 -6.25
CA ALA A 542 2.96 -33.54 -6.08
C ALA A 542 4.01 -33.99 -7.12
N ASP A 543 4.10 -35.31 -7.36
CA ASP A 543 5.03 -35.89 -8.36
C ASP A 543 4.63 -35.45 -9.79
N ASP A 544 3.32 -35.44 -10.10
CA ASP A 544 2.80 -34.94 -11.37
C ASP A 544 3.12 -33.44 -11.54
N ALA A 545 3.01 -32.63 -10.48
CA ALA A 545 3.38 -31.21 -10.50
C ALA A 545 4.88 -31.00 -10.74
N ASP A 546 5.73 -31.74 -10.05
CA ASP A 546 7.18 -31.69 -10.26
C ASP A 546 7.58 -32.05 -11.71
N ALA A 547 6.92 -33.06 -12.27
CA ALA A 547 7.15 -33.46 -13.68
C ALA A 547 6.75 -32.34 -14.67
N GLN A 548 5.63 -31.64 -14.41
CA GLN A 548 5.20 -30.52 -15.25
C GLN A 548 6.11 -29.31 -15.09
N VAL A 549 6.57 -29.03 -13.87
CA VAL A 549 7.58 -28.01 -13.60
C VAL A 549 8.86 -28.26 -14.37
N GLU A 550 9.36 -29.49 -14.38
CA GLU A 550 10.57 -29.86 -15.17
C GLU A 550 10.35 -29.69 -16.68
N GLN A 551 9.17 -30.05 -17.19
CA GLN A 551 8.81 -29.81 -18.60
C GLN A 551 8.84 -28.31 -18.92
N MET A 552 8.34 -27.45 -18.04
CA MET A 552 8.35 -25.99 -18.22
C MET A 552 9.80 -25.46 -18.22
N ILE A 553 10.68 -25.96 -17.33
CA ILE A 553 12.10 -25.61 -17.32
C ILE A 553 12.71 -25.91 -18.70
N GLN A 554 12.46 -27.11 -19.25
CA GLN A 554 12.98 -27.49 -20.55
C GLN A 554 12.43 -26.63 -21.69
N ALA A 555 11.13 -26.22 -21.61
CA ALA A 555 10.53 -25.30 -22.58
C ALA A 555 11.21 -23.92 -22.56
N VAL A 556 11.47 -23.37 -21.36
CA VAL A 556 12.17 -22.08 -21.20
C VAL A 556 13.62 -22.17 -21.73
N LEU A 557 14.36 -23.21 -21.36
CA LEU A 557 15.75 -23.39 -21.83
C LEU A 557 15.83 -23.54 -23.35
N LYS A 558 14.85 -24.20 -23.98
CA LYS A 558 14.80 -24.42 -25.41
C LYS A 558 14.32 -23.23 -26.22
N SER A 559 13.26 -22.56 -25.74
CA SER A 559 12.52 -21.56 -26.53
C SER A 559 12.46 -20.18 -25.87
N GLY A 560 12.80 -20.05 -24.58
CA GLY A 560 12.80 -18.80 -23.86
C GLY A 560 14.16 -18.14 -23.71
N TRP A 561 15.22 -18.70 -24.32
CA TRP A 561 16.60 -18.19 -24.24
C TRP A 561 17.06 -17.54 -25.55
N ASP A 562 17.62 -16.33 -25.50
CA ASP A 562 18.04 -15.52 -26.66
C ASP A 562 19.57 -15.42 -26.84
N GLY A 563 20.33 -16.33 -26.24
CA GLY A 563 21.77 -16.37 -26.31
C GLY A 563 22.50 -15.68 -25.16
N GLU A 564 22.01 -14.54 -24.67
CA GLU A 564 22.59 -13.77 -23.57
C GLU A 564 21.62 -13.50 -22.44
N TRP A 565 20.31 -13.53 -22.71
CA TRP A 565 19.23 -13.31 -21.70
C TRP A 565 17.98 -14.11 -22.04
N PHE A 566 17.00 -14.14 -21.12
CA PHE A 566 15.68 -14.74 -21.34
C PHE A 566 14.79 -13.78 -22.14
N LEU A 567 14.13 -14.30 -23.20
CA LEU A 567 13.11 -13.58 -23.94
C LEU A 567 12.01 -13.06 -23.02
N ARG A 568 11.34 -11.99 -23.42
CA ARG A 568 10.13 -11.53 -22.72
C ARG A 568 8.92 -12.37 -23.08
N ALA A 569 8.69 -12.58 -24.35
CA ALA A 569 7.48 -13.19 -24.87
C ALA A 569 7.64 -13.60 -26.35
N TYR A 570 6.61 -14.28 -26.85
CA TYR A 570 6.28 -14.35 -28.27
C TYR A 570 4.97 -13.60 -28.51
N ASP A 571 4.88 -12.81 -29.59
CA ASP A 571 3.69 -12.07 -29.96
C ASP A 571 2.62 -12.97 -30.64
N ALA A 572 1.46 -12.40 -30.99
CA ALA A 572 0.38 -13.15 -31.66
C ALA A 572 0.75 -13.66 -33.06
N ALA A 573 1.81 -13.15 -33.67
CA ALA A 573 2.36 -13.65 -34.94
C ALA A 573 3.52 -14.66 -34.77
N GLY A 574 3.86 -14.98 -33.50
CA GLY A 574 4.96 -15.88 -33.14
C GLY A 574 6.36 -15.23 -33.27
N LYS A 575 6.44 -13.89 -33.31
CA LYS A 575 7.70 -13.17 -33.28
C LYS A 575 8.21 -13.02 -31.86
N LYS A 576 9.51 -13.02 -31.67
CA LYS A 576 10.14 -12.78 -30.38
C LYS A 576 9.95 -11.37 -29.91
N VAL A 577 9.67 -11.19 -28.62
CA VAL A 577 9.64 -9.94 -27.87
C VAL A 577 10.73 -10.01 -26.80
N GLY A 578 11.51 -8.96 -26.62
CA GLY A 578 12.62 -8.97 -25.68
C GLY A 578 13.81 -9.75 -26.20
N SER A 579 14.11 -9.65 -27.49
CA SER A 579 15.19 -10.32 -28.20
C SER A 579 16.21 -9.32 -28.75
N HIS A 580 17.46 -9.75 -28.89
CA HIS A 580 18.46 -8.96 -29.62
C HIS A 580 18.08 -8.72 -31.10
N GLU A 581 17.12 -9.47 -31.64
CA GLU A 581 16.57 -9.29 -32.98
C GLU A 581 15.61 -8.07 -33.07
N CYS A 582 15.11 -7.55 -31.93
CA CYS A 582 14.23 -6.40 -31.90
C CYS A 582 15.02 -5.09 -32.07
N GLU A 583 14.43 -4.09 -32.72
CA GLU A 583 15.02 -2.75 -32.82
C GLU A 583 14.97 -2.02 -31.48
N GLU A 584 13.81 -2.07 -30.79
CA GLU A 584 13.53 -1.52 -29.48
C GLU A 584 13.06 -2.64 -28.53
N GLY A 585 13.10 -2.43 -27.21
CA GLY A 585 12.65 -3.44 -26.26
C GLY A 585 13.42 -4.77 -26.36
N GLN A 586 14.75 -4.73 -26.47
CA GLN A 586 15.58 -5.94 -26.65
C GLN A 586 15.65 -6.81 -25.39
N ILE A 587 15.68 -6.20 -24.22
CA ILE A 587 15.78 -6.91 -22.94
C ILE A 587 14.78 -6.34 -21.94
N PHE A 588 14.12 -7.22 -21.17
CA PHE A 588 13.14 -6.89 -20.13
C PHE A 588 13.57 -7.49 -18.80
N ILE A 589 13.31 -6.79 -17.70
CA ILE A 589 13.71 -7.19 -16.34
C ILE A 589 12.94 -8.42 -15.83
N GLU A 590 11.63 -8.55 -16.16
CA GLU A 590 10.72 -9.51 -15.53
C GLU A 590 11.18 -10.96 -15.71
N PRO A 591 11.47 -11.46 -16.91
CA PRO A 591 11.91 -12.84 -17.08
C PRO A 591 13.30 -13.09 -16.48
N GLN A 592 14.20 -12.10 -16.49
CA GLN A 592 15.52 -12.26 -15.88
C GLN A 592 15.40 -12.50 -14.38
N GLY A 593 14.58 -11.70 -13.69
CA GLY A 593 14.33 -11.87 -12.27
C GLY A 593 13.68 -13.23 -11.95
N PHE A 594 12.52 -13.51 -12.55
CA PHE A 594 11.73 -14.70 -12.19
C PHE A 594 12.32 -16.02 -12.63
N CYS A 595 12.89 -16.13 -13.84
CA CYS A 595 13.52 -17.36 -14.27
C CYS A 595 14.71 -17.73 -13.37
N VAL A 596 15.55 -16.74 -13.01
CA VAL A 596 16.69 -17.00 -12.11
C VAL A 596 16.23 -17.29 -10.68
N MET A 597 15.24 -16.56 -10.14
CA MET A 597 14.63 -16.88 -8.83
C MET A 597 14.06 -18.31 -8.79
N ALA A 598 13.51 -18.77 -9.91
CA ALA A 598 13.03 -20.13 -10.06
C ALA A 598 14.15 -21.18 -10.25
N GLY A 599 15.41 -20.75 -10.36
CA GLY A 599 16.56 -21.62 -10.55
C GLY A 599 16.76 -22.09 -12.00
N ILE A 600 16.04 -21.49 -12.96
CA ILE A 600 16.18 -21.83 -14.38
C ILE A 600 17.52 -21.29 -14.90
N GLY A 601 18.28 -22.13 -15.60
CA GLY A 601 19.57 -21.75 -16.22
C GLY A 601 20.73 -21.60 -15.25
N VAL A 602 20.54 -21.90 -13.94
CA VAL A 602 21.62 -21.79 -12.94
C VAL A 602 22.67 -22.86 -13.19
N LYS A 603 22.27 -24.11 -13.39
CA LYS A 603 23.17 -25.24 -13.65
C LYS A 603 23.90 -25.09 -14.99
N GLU A 604 23.22 -24.51 -15.96
CA GLU A 604 23.71 -24.30 -17.32
C GLU A 604 24.61 -23.06 -17.47
N GLY A 605 24.71 -22.24 -16.41
CA GLY A 605 25.43 -20.96 -16.41
C GLY A 605 24.71 -19.83 -17.15
N LEU A 606 23.49 -20.05 -17.62
CA LEU A 606 22.67 -19.06 -18.33
C LEU A 606 22.18 -17.95 -17.43
N ALA A 607 21.83 -18.29 -16.19
CA ALA A 607 21.39 -17.33 -15.17
C ALA A 607 22.45 -16.24 -14.91
N ALA A 608 23.72 -16.60 -14.83
CA ALA A 608 24.83 -15.66 -14.65
C ALA A 608 24.96 -14.70 -15.86
N LYS A 609 24.81 -15.20 -17.08
CA LYS A 609 24.81 -14.37 -18.31
C LYS A 609 23.62 -13.40 -18.31
N ALA A 610 22.43 -13.88 -17.97
CA ALA A 610 21.21 -13.06 -17.92
C ALA A 610 21.37 -11.90 -16.93
N LEU A 611 21.89 -12.15 -15.73
CA LEU A 611 22.11 -11.10 -14.72
C LEU A 611 23.24 -10.13 -15.11
N GLU A 612 24.28 -10.60 -15.80
CA GLU A 612 25.30 -9.69 -16.34
C GLU A 612 24.70 -8.79 -17.45
N SER A 613 23.84 -9.32 -18.34
CA SER A 613 23.12 -8.53 -19.34
C SER A 613 22.20 -7.48 -18.69
N VAL A 614 21.51 -7.82 -17.58
CA VAL A 614 20.73 -6.86 -16.78
C VAL A 614 21.63 -5.74 -16.26
N LYS A 615 22.79 -6.09 -15.70
CA LYS A 615 23.74 -5.12 -15.15
C LYS A 615 24.29 -4.19 -16.23
N GLU A 616 24.65 -4.72 -17.40
CA GLU A 616 25.20 -3.93 -18.48
C GLU A 616 24.17 -3.03 -19.19
N LYS A 617 22.95 -3.54 -19.39
CA LYS A 617 21.94 -2.90 -20.25
C LYS A 617 20.89 -2.12 -19.49
N LEU A 618 20.43 -2.64 -18.34
CA LEU A 618 19.29 -2.10 -17.61
C LEU A 618 19.67 -1.33 -16.34
N ASP A 619 20.85 -1.54 -15.77
CA ASP A 619 21.22 -0.93 -14.51
C ASP A 619 21.50 0.56 -14.65
N THR A 620 21.10 1.31 -13.62
CA THR A 620 21.29 2.75 -13.53
C THR A 620 21.67 3.19 -12.11
N LYS A 621 21.93 4.47 -11.94
CA LYS A 621 22.21 5.05 -10.61
C LYS A 621 21.05 4.88 -9.61
N TYR A 622 19.80 4.91 -10.07
CA TYR A 622 18.61 4.96 -9.21
C TYR A 622 17.79 3.66 -9.25
N GLY A 623 18.31 2.60 -9.86
CA GLY A 623 17.68 1.31 -9.98
C GLY A 623 17.80 0.73 -11.38
N ILE A 624 17.14 -0.41 -11.60
CA ILE A 624 17.16 -1.14 -12.86
C ILE A 624 15.90 -0.75 -13.63
N VAL A 625 16.07 -0.29 -14.88
CA VAL A 625 14.93 0.05 -15.76
C VAL A 625 14.24 -1.21 -16.25
N LEU A 626 12.95 -1.09 -16.59
CA LEU A 626 12.11 -2.23 -16.95
C LEU A 626 12.56 -2.89 -18.26
N LEU A 627 12.95 -2.08 -19.25
CA LEU A 627 13.38 -2.56 -20.55
C LEU A 627 14.39 -1.62 -21.21
N GLN A 628 15.10 -2.08 -22.25
CA GLN A 628 15.96 -1.27 -23.12
C GLN A 628 16.09 -1.91 -24.51
N PRO A 629 16.31 -1.09 -25.58
CA PRO A 629 16.03 0.35 -25.65
C PRO A 629 14.57 0.70 -25.41
N ALA A 630 14.27 1.93 -24.98
CA ALA A 630 12.90 2.42 -24.82
C ALA A 630 12.16 2.46 -26.17
N TYR A 631 10.85 2.29 -26.15
CA TYR A 631 10.00 2.47 -27.33
C TYR A 631 9.84 3.97 -27.62
N THR A 632 10.09 4.36 -28.88
CA THR A 632 10.02 5.75 -29.32
C THR A 632 8.77 6.07 -30.13
N TYR A 633 7.98 5.05 -30.48
CA TYR A 633 6.69 5.19 -31.15
C TYR A 633 5.74 4.05 -30.74
N TYR A 634 4.46 4.20 -31.09
CA TYR A 634 3.44 3.19 -30.77
C TYR A 634 3.57 1.96 -31.68
N HIS A 635 3.74 0.81 -31.06
CA HIS A 635 3.77 -0.49 -31.68
C HIS A 635 2.43 -1.22 -31.49
N LEU A 636 1.69 -1.38 -32.58
CA LEU A 636 0.36 -2.02 -32.54
C LEU A 636 0.39 -3.43 -31.91
N GLU A 637 1.41 -4.19 -32.23
CA GLU A 637 1.61 -5.58 -31.78
C GLU A 637 2.01 -5.71 -30.29
N LEU A 638 2.41 -4.64 -29.65
CA LEU A 638 2.86 -4.61 -28.26
C LEU A 638 1.85 -3.93 -27.34
N GLY A 639 1.05 -3.01 -27.87
CA GLY A 639 0.01 -2.30 -27.18
C GLY A 639 0.50 -1.15 -26.31
N GLU A 640 -0.17 -0.94 -25.17
CA GLU A 640 -0.06 0.24 -24.35
C GLU A 640 1.36 0.53 -23.84
N ILE A 641 2.19 -0.49 -23.63
CA ILE A 641 3.58 -0.32 -23.16
C ILE A 641 4.37 0.66 -24.04
N SER A 642 4.11 0.66 -25.35
CA SER A 642 4.76 1.54 -26.32
C SER A 642 4.10 2.94 -26.46
N SER A 643 3.02 3.20 -25.72
CA SER A 643 2.35 4.50 -25.72
C SER A 643 2.91 5.47 -24.67
N TYR A 644 3.59 4.97 -23.65
CA TYR A 644 4.17 5.81 -22.60
C TYR A 644 5.42 6.55 -23.10
N PRO A 645 5.70 7.74 -22.58
CA PRO A 645 6.94 8.44 -22.85
C PRO A 645 8.15 7.62 -22.41
N GLU A 646 9.28 7.76 -23.12
CA GLU A 646 10.53 7.09 -22.83
C GLU A 646 10.99 7.34 -21.39
N GLY A 647 11.34 6.29 -20.68
CA GLY A 647 11.80 6.34 -19.28
C GLY A 647 10.68 6.48 -18.24
N TYR A 648 9.40 6.38 -18.63
CA TYR A 648 8.29 6.43 -17.71
C TYR A 648 7.44 5.16 -17.76
N LYS A 649 6.83 4.83 -16.61
CA LYS A 649 5.98 3.67 -16.46
C LYS A 649 6.66 2.41 -16.98
N GLU A 650 5.97 1.59 -17.74
CA GLU A 650 6.46 0.34 -18.29
C GLU A 650 7.40 0.56 -19.49
N ASN A 651 7.46 1.77 -20.08
CA ASN A 651 8.39 2.07 -21.17
C ASN A 651 9.74 2.58 -20.64
N ALA A 652 10.61 1.66 -20.21
CA ALA A 652 11.95 1.93 -19.72
C ALA A 652 12.03 2.79 -18.43
N GLY A 653 10.95 2.90 -17.68
CA GLY A 653 10.98 3.42 -16.30
C GLY A 653 11.68 2.44 -15.35
N ILE A 654 12.18 2.92 -14.22
CA ILE A 654 12.59 2.07 -13.09
C ILE A 654 11.33 1.70 -12.35
N PHE A 655 10.76 0.54 -12.65
CA PHE A 655 9.61 0.03 -11.93
C PHE A 655 10.14 -0.62 -10.63
N CYS A 656 9.97 0.05 -9.48
CA CYS A 656 10.64 -0.36 -8.23
C CYS A 656 10.21 -1.76 -7.76
N HIS A 657 9.03 -2.22 -8.16
CA HIS A 657 8.48 -3.53 -7.87
C HIS A 657 9.34 -4.70 -8.42
N ASN A 658 9.95 -4.54 -9.61
CA ASN A 658 10.76 -5.59 -10.25
C ASN A 658 12.20 -5.63 -9.75
N ASN A 659 12.70 -4.55 -9.19
CA ASN A 659 14.09 -4.47 -8.73
C ASN A 659 14.41 -5.51 -7.64
N PRO A 660 13.53 -5.76 -6.64
CA PRO A 660 13.70 -6.87 -5.71
C PRO A 660 13.80 -8.25 -6.38
N TRP A 661 13.10 -8.48 -7.50
CA TRP A 661 13.20 -9.78 -8.18
C TRP A 661 14.61 -10.06 -8.69
N VAL A 662 15.27 -9.04 -9.26
CA VAL A 662 16.67 -9.16 -9.68
C VAL A 662 17.60 -9.28 -8.48
N SER A 663 17.36 -8.51 -7.41
CA SER A 663 18.14 -8.62 -6.18
C SER A 663 18.05 -10.05 -5.58
N ILE A 664 16.86 -10.65 -5.54
CA ILE A 664 16.67 -12.04 -5.11
C ILE A 664 17.41 -12.99 -6.06
N ALA A 665 17.32 -12.78 -7.37
CA ALA A 665 18.03 -13.58 -8.36
C ALA A 665 19.55 -13.54 -8.15
N GLU A 666 20.11 -12.38 -7.81
CA GLU A 666 21.54 -12.24 -7.46
C GLU A 666 21.88 -13.06 -6.20
N THR A 667 20.96 -13.12 -5.21
CA THR A 667 21.19 -13.97 -4.01
C THR A 667 21.18 -15.45 -4.34
N VAL A 668 20.43 -15.90 -5.34
CA VAL A 668 20.45 -17.29 -5.81
C VAL A 668 21.85 -17.67 -6.31
N LEU A 669 22.54 -16.75 -7.00
CA LEU A 669 23.91 -16.95 -7.48
C LEU A 669 25.00 -16.63 -6.44
N GLY A 670 24.63 -16.14 -5.25
CA GLY A 670 25.57 -15.84 -4.17
C GLY A 670 26.21 -14.44 -4.26
N HIS A 671 25.66 -13.53 -5.04
CA HIS A 671 26.17 -12.18 -5.24
C HIS A 671 25.62 -11.19 -4.22
N GLY A 672 25.96 -11.34 -2.93
CA GLY A 672 25.41 -10.56 -1.82
C GLY A 672 25.67 -9.05 -1.92
N SER A 673 26.88 -8.64 -2.35
CA SER A 673 27.20 -7.23 -2.55
C SER A 673 26.33 -6.58 -3.63
N ARG A 674 26.08 -7.29 -4.72
CA ARG A 674 25.24 -6.80 -5.82
C ARG A 674 23.77 -6.75 -5.42
N ALA A 675 23.25 -7.78 -4.75
CA ALA A 675 21.88 -7.80 -4.24
C ALA A 675 21.60 -6.61 -3.30
N PHE A 676 22.53 -6.32 -2.40
CA PHE A 676 22.40 -5.19 -1.47
C PHE A 676 22.55 -3.82 -2.15
N GLU A 677 23.41 -3.73 -3.21
CA GLU A 677 23.50 -2.52 -4.03
C GLU A 677 22.15 -2.20 -4.70
N ILE A 678 21.49 -3.18 -5.34
CA ILE A 678 20.18 -3.02 -5.98
C ILE A 678 19.13 -2.58 -4.93
N TYR A 679 19.11 -3.21 -3.76
CA TYR A 679 18.23 -2.82 -2.65
C TYR A 679 18.39 -1.34 -2.29
N LYS A 680 19.62 -0.85 -2.13
CA LYS A 680 19.89 0.54 -1.73
C LYS A 680 19.46 1.56 -2.78
N LYS A 681 19.50 1.23 -4.07
CA LYS A 681 19.17 2.16 -5.16
C LYS A 681 17.72 2.63 -5.14
N ILE A 682 16.79 1.81 -4.65
CA ILE A 682 15.36 2.12 -4.58
C ILE A 682 14.86 2.37 -3.15
N CYS A 683 15.71 2.17 -2.14
CA CYS A 683 15.32 2.28 -0.73
C CYS A 683 15.29 3.76 -0.29
N PRO A 684 14.14 4.28 0.19
CA PRO A 684 13.94 5.72 0.46
C PRO A 684 14.96 6.29 1.42
N ALA A 685 15.31 5.58 2.51
CA ALA A 685 16.28 6.07 3.50
C ALA A 685 17.67 6.35 2.93
N TYR A 686 18.05 5.66 1.83
CA TYR A 686 19.31 5.92 1.13
C TYR A 686 19.20 7.03 0.07
N LEU A 687 17.97 7.45 -0.28
CA LEU A 687 17.69 8.49 -1.28
C LEU A 687 17.35 9.85 -0.65
N GLN A 688 17.33 9.96 0.68
CA GLN A 688 16.96 11.19 1.39
C GLN A 688 17.77 12.42 0.96
N GLU A 689 19.04 12.24 0.64
CA GLU A 689 19.93 13.35 0.23
C GLU A 689 19.55 13.97 -1.13
N VAL A 690 18.79 13.24 -1.94
CA VAL A 690 18.29 13.67 -3.25
C VAL A 690 16.76 13.88 -3.25
N SER A 691 16.15 14.17 -2.10
CA SER A 691 14.70 14.33 -1.95
C SER A 691 14.09 15.39 -2.87
N ASP A 692 14.83 16.44 -3.23
CA ASP A 692 14.41 17.47 -4.18
C ASP A 692 14.25 16.91 -5.62
N LEU A 693 15.09 15.96 -6.02
CA LEU A 693 14.96 15.22 -7.28
C LEU A 693 13.92 14.11 -7.17
N HIS A 694 14.00 13.31 -6.09
CA HIS A 694 13.15 12.15 -5.87
C HIS A 694 11.68 12.55 -5.66
N ARG A 695 11.41 13.63 -4.94
CA ARG A 695 10.13 14.31 -4.72
C ARG A 695 9.11 13.59 -3.84
N THR A 696 9.02 12.26 -3.90
CA THR A 696 8.14 11.49 -3.01
C THR A 696 8.71 11.41 -1.60
N GLU A 697 7.91 10.92 -0.67
CA GLU A 697 8.24 10.81 0.75
C GLU A 697 9.54 10.01 0.98
N ALA A 698 10.41 10.53 1.84
CA ALA A 698 11.69 9.88 2.15
C ALA A 698 11.56 8.63 3.05
N TYR A 699 10.36 8.32 3.54
CA TYR A 699 10.11 7.23 4.49
C TYR A 699 9.33 6.04 3.88
N VAL A 700 8.90 6.11 2.61
CA VAL A 700 8.16 5.02 1.94
C VAL A 700 8.64 4.78 0.52
N TYR A 701 8.52 3.54 0.05
CA TYR A 701 8.84 3.16 -1.32
C TYR A 701 7.84 3.74 -2.30
N SER A 702 8.34 4.07 -3.49
CA SER A 702 7.55 4.49 -4.65
C SER A 702 7.30 3.32 -5.61
N GLN A 703 6.28 3.43 -6.45
CA GLN A 703 6.00 2.47 -7.51
C GLN A 703 7.08 2.51 -8.58
N MET A 704 7.43 3.73 -9.02
CA MET A 704 8.43 3.92 -10.07
C MET A 704 9.32 5.14 -9.83
N ILE A 705 10.49 5.08 -10.43
CA ILE A 705 11.44 6.20 -10.58
C ILE A 705 11.67 6.41 -12.07
N ALA A 706 11.69 7.66 -12.54
CA ALA A 706 11.94 7.98 -13.93
C ALA A 706 13.29 7.42 -14.38
N GLY A 707 13.30 6.66 -15.48
CA GLY A 707 14.45 5.98 -16.05
C GLY A 707 15.44 6.90 -16.73
N LYS A 708 16.55 6.33 -17.21
CA LYS A 708 17.65 7.10 -17.82
C LYS A 708 17.26 7.86 -19.10
N ASP A 709 16.21 7.42 -19.79
CA ASP A 709 15.72 8.05 -21.02
C ASP A 709 14.72 9.18 -20.72
N ALA A 710 14.24 9.28 -19.47
CA ALA A 710 13.34 10.33 -19.05
C ALA A 710 14.06 11.68 -18.83
N ARG A 711 13.38 12.78 -19.16
CA ARG A 711 13.90 14.13 -18.93
C ARG A 711 14.27 14.41 -17.48
N ARG A 712 13.54 13.82 -16.51
CA ARG A 712 13.79 13.96 -15.07
C ARG A 712 14.26 12.64 -14.46
N PHE A 713 15.32 12.08 -15.00
CA PHE A 713 15.91 10.86 -14.48
C PHE A 713 16.14 10.92 -12.97
N GLY A 714 15.55 9.98 -12.22
CA GLY A 714 15.59 9.90 -10.77
C GLY A 714 14.37 10.48 -10.04
N GLU A 715 13.41 11.12 -10.74
CA GLU A 715 12.15 11.57 -10.16
C GLU A 715 11.24 10.38 -9.88
N ALA A 716 10.85 10.17 -8.60
CA ALA A 716 9.93 9.12 -8.22
C ALA A 716 8.46 9.54 -8.36
N LYS A 717 7.58 8.55 -8.50
CA LYS A 717 6.15 8.74 -8.64
C LYS A 717 5.37 7.62 -7.92
N ASN A 718 4.14 7.93 -7.51
CA ASN A 718 3.19 6.98 -6.93
C ASN A 718 3.76 6.26 -5.70
N SER A 719 3.95 7.01 -4.62
CA SER A 719 4.38 6.46 -3.32
C SER A 719 3.26 5.68 -2.62
N TRP A 720 3.60 4.93 -1.60
CA TRP A 720 2.76 4.18 -0.69
C TRP A 720 2.17 2.88 -1.24
N LEU A 721 1.12 2.96 -2.06
CA LEU A 721 0.35 1.78 -2.46
C LEU A 721 1.00 1.08 -3.66
N THR A 722 2.00 0.28 -3.38
CA THR A 722 2.79 -0.44 -4.38
C THR A 722 3.28 -1.78 -3.85
N GLY A 723 3.32 -2.79 -4.71
CA GLY A 723 3.95 -4.09 -4.39
C GLY A 723 5.45 -3.99 -4.11
N THR A 724 6.08 -2.85 -4.40
CA THR A 724 7.48 -2.57 -4.02
C THR A 724 7.71 -2.80 -2.53
N ALA A 725 6.78 -2.36 -1.67
CA ALA A 725 6.92 -2.50 -0.22
C ALA A 725 7.04 -3.96 0.20
N ALA A 726 6.12 -4.82 -0.25
CA ALA A 726 6.09 -6.23 0.09
C ALA A 726 7.30 -6.98 -0.49
N TRP A 727 7.63 -6.77 -1.76
CA TRP A 727 8.76 -7.42 -2.41
C TRP A 727 10.10 -6.99 -1.83
N THR A 728 10.24 -5.70 -1.47
CA THR A 728 11.48 -5.21 -0.86
C THR A 728 11.66 -5.78 0.55
N PHE A 729 10.57 -5.88 1.35
CA PHE A 729 10.65 -6.52 2.66
C PHE A 729 11.00 -8.01 2.54
N THR A 730 10.36 -8.72 1.61
CA THR A 730 10.68 -10.13 1.30
C THR A 730 12.15 -10.28 0.88
N ASN A 731 12.61 -9.43 -0.04
CA ASN A 731 14.00 -9.44 -0.50
C ASN A 731 15.00 -9.25 0.66
N VAL A 732 14.83 -8.18 1.44
CA VAL A 732 15.80 -7.86 2.50
C VAL A 732 15.75 -8.85 3.64
N SER A 733 14.55 -9.23 4.12
CA SER A 733 14.42 -10.12 5.29
C SER A 733 14.71 -11.58 4.97
N GLN A 734 14.21 -12.09 3.82
CA GLN A 734 14.24 -13.51 3.51
C GLN A 734 15.42 -13.93 2.62
N TYR A 735 15.95 -13.01 1.80
CA TYR A 735 17.00 -13.36 0.82
C TYR A 735 18.34 -12.67 1.10
N ILE A 736 18.37 -11.37 1.41
CA ILE A 736 19.62 -10.71 1.79
C ILE A 736 20.03 -11.12 3.20
N LEU A 737 19.20 -10.84 4.22
CA LEU A 737 19.46 -11.27 5.61
C LEU A 737 19.25 -12.77 5.78
N GLY A 738 18.54 -13.43 4.87
CA GLY A 738 18.42 -14.87 4.76
C GLY A 738 17.59 -15.54 5.84
N ILE A 739 16.68 -14.82 6.52
CA ILE A 739 15.80 -15.38 7.55
C ILE A 739 14.44 -15.70 6.92
N ARG A 740 14.32 -16.90 6.38
CA ARG A 740 13.20 -17.27 5.49
C ARG A 740 12.31 -18.37 6.09
N PRO A 741 10.99 -18.12 6.23
CA PRO A 741 10.03 -19.18 6.53
C PRO A 741 9.99 -20.23 5.43
N GLU A 742 10.02 -21.51 5.81
CA GLU A 742 9.85 -22.66 4.93
C GLU A 742 8.79 -23.60 5.50
N PHE A 743 8.31 -24.56 4.69
CA PHE A 743 7.28 -25.49 5.12
C PHE A 743 7.70 -26.28 6.39
N ASP A 744 8.97 -26.69 6.47
CA ASP A 744 9.50 -27.52 7.54
C ASP A 744 10.10 -26.72 8.71
N GLY A 745 10.28 -25.40 8.60
CA GLY A 745 10.90 -24.60 9.66
C GLY A 745 11.38 -23.23 9.20
N LEU A 746 12.36 -22.69 9.94
CA LEU A 746 13.00 -21.41 9.64
C LEU A 746 14.37 -21.63 9.00
N CYS A 747 14.53 -21.18 7.75
CA CYS A 747 15.78 -21.24 7.02
C CYS A 747 16.69 -20.06 7.38
N ILE A 748 17.99 -20.34 7.59
CA ILE A 748 19.05 -19.35 7.83
C ILE A 748 20.05 -19.45 6.68
N ASP A 749 19.93 -18.56 5.69
CA ASP A 749 20.73 -18.57 4.45
C ASP A 749 21.08 -17.14 4.00
N PRO A 750 21.86 -16.37 4.80
CA PRO A 750 22.20 -14.99 4.45
C PRO A 750 23.03 -14.91 3.16
N CYS A 751 22.72 -13.86 2.36
CA CYS A 751 23.49 -13.47 1.18
C CYS A 751 23.75 -11.97 1.25
N ILE A 752 24.85 -11.58 1.88
CA ILE A 752 25.17 -10.24 2.33
C ILE A 752 26.50 -9.72 1.73
N PRO A 753 26.74 -8.42 1.75
CA PRO A 753 28.04 -7.87 1.39
C PRO A 753 29.16 -8.40 2.29
N GLU A 754 30.34 -8.58 1.72
CA GLU A 754 31.55 -8.99 2.48
C GLU A 754 31.88 -8.02 3.62
N THR A 755 31.48 -6.75 3.48
CA THR A 755 31.67 -5.69 4.48
C THR A 755 30.69 -5.75 5.66
N MET A 756 29.61 -6.54 5.56
CA MET A 756 28.68 -6.77 6.66
C MET A 756 29.18 -7.94 7.51
N THR A 757 29.95 -7.62 8.54
CA THR A 757 30.66 -8.62 9.35
C THR A 757 29.80 -9.31 10.38
N GLU A 758 28.73 -8.68 10.82
CA GLU A 758 27.77 -9.27 11.78
C GLU A 758 26.43 -8.54 11.74
N PHE A 759 25.39 -9.24 12.15
CA PHE A 759 24.08 -8.67 12.49
C PHE A 759 23.29 -9.63 13.38
N THR A 760 22.28 -9.09 14.07
CA THR A 760 21.34 -9.89 14.87
C THR A 760 19.91 -9.64 14.41
N VAL A 761 19.09 -10.73 14.36
CA VAL A 761 17.65 -10.62 14.07
C VAL A 761 16.87 -11.27 15.20
N THR A 762 15.93 -10.55 15.78
CA THR A 762 14.87 -11.12 16.61
C THR A 762 13.65 -11.38 15.73
N ARG A 763 13.20 -12.64 15.67
CA ARG A 763 12.12 -13.11 14.81
C ARG A 763 11.09 -13.91 15.60
N HIS A 764 9.81 -13.48 15.55
CA HIS A 764 8.70 -14.28 16.06
C HIS A 764 8.20 -15.19 14.94
N PHE A 765 8.27 -16.49 15.13
CA PHE A 765 7.89 -17.47 14.11
C PHE A 765 7.20 -18.67 14.76
N ARG A 766 5.98 -19.00 14.31
CA ARG A 766 5.15 -20.12 14.77
C ARG A 766 5.08 -20.25 16.31
N GLY A 767 4.89 -19.10 17.00
CA GLY A 767 4.73 -19.04 18.45
C GLY A 767 6.03 -19.07 19.26
N ALA A 768 7.20 -19.11 18.63
CA ALA A 768 8.51 -19.04 19.28
C ALA A 768 9.27 -17.75 18.90
N ILE A 769 10.19 -17.36 19.77
CA ILE A 769 11.13 -16.26 19.54
C ILE A 769 12.48 -16.84 19.13
N TYR A 770 12.97 -16.41 17.98
CA TYR A 770 14.30 -16.75 17.47
C TYR A 770 15.21 -15.52 17.63
N ARG A 771 16.31 -15.67 18.40
CA ARG A 771 17.39 -14.69 18.49
C ARG A 771 18.55 -15.20 17.64
N ILE A 772 18.71 -14.60 16.48
CA ILE A 772 19.58 -15.10 15.42
C ILE A 772 20.76 -14.15 15.28
N HIS A 773 21.94 -14.62 15.61
CA HIS A 773 23.20 -13.92 15.40
C HIS A 773 23.93 -14.50 14.19
N ILE A 774 24.28 -13.64 13.25
CA ILE A 774 25.08 -13.99 12.08
C ILE A 774 26.49 -13.43 12.28
N ASP A 775 27.48 -14.32 12.24
CA ASP A 775 28.90 -13.98 12.26
C ASP A 775 29.51 -14.20 10.88
N ASN A 776 29.84 -13.09 10.21
CA ASN A 776 30.50 -13.06 8.91
C ASN A 776 31.89 -12.41 9.02
N THR A 777 32.64 -12.66 10.07
CA THR A 777 34.01 -12.17 10.23
C THR A 777 34.96 -12.70 9.14
N ALA A 778 34.58 -13.77 8.47
CA ALA A 778 35.30 -14.32 7.31
C ALA A 778 35.10 -13.50 6.03
N GLY A 779 34.14 -12.56 5.99
CA GLY A 779 33.86 -11.71 4.82
C GLY A 779 33.38 -12.49 3.59
N THR A 780 32.49 -13.47 3.77
CA THR A 780 31.88 -14.23 2.68
C THR A 780 30.55 -13.62 2.28
N GLN A 781 30.19 -13.75 1.00
CA GLN A 781 28.90 -13.21 0.54
C GLN A 781 27.75 -14.20 0.78
N LYS A 782 27.98 -15.50 0.76
CA LYS A 782 26.95 -16.53 0.94
C LYS A 782 27.53 -17.83 1.51
N GLY A 783 26.69 -18.58 2.19
CA GLY A 783 26.97 -19.91 2.70
C GLY A 783 27.20 -19.92 4.21
N VAL A 784 26.36 -20.69 4.91
CA VAL A 784 26.50 -20.96 6.34
C VAL A 784 27.37 -22.21 6.51
N LYS A 785 28.52 -22.06 7.13
CA LYS A 785 29.43 -23.16 7.42
C LYS A 785 29.02 -23.97 8.64
N THR A 786 28.51 -23.28 9.67
CA THR A 786 28.09 -23.89 10.90
C THR A 786 26.87 -23.18 11.44
N LEU A 787 25.79 -23.92 11.69
CA LEU A 787 24.59 -23.43 12.35
C LEU A 787 24.47 -24.06 13.73
N LEU A 788 24.45 -23.23 14.77
CA LEU A 788 24.21 -23.64 16.14
C LEU A 788 22.83 -23.21 16.59
N VAL A 789 22.07 -24.15 17.18
CA VAL A 789 20.77 -23.87 17.81
C VAL A 789 20.86 -24.26 19.27
N ASN A 790 20.69 -23.30 20.19
CA ASN A 790 20.88 -23.48 21.63
C ASN A 790 22.24 -24.11 21.96
N GLY A 791 23.28 -23.73 21.21
CA GLY A 791 24.65 -24.22 21.35
C GLY A 791 24.93 -25.60 20.73
N THR A 792 23.93 -26.24 20.11
CA THR A 792 24.07 -27.56 19.46
C THR A 792 24.14 -27.38 17.93
N PRO A 793 25.09 -28.01 17.23
CA PRO A 793 25.15 -28.00 15.78
C PRO A 793 23.90 -28.62 15.12
N VAL A 794 23.40 -28.00 14.06
CA VAL A 794 22.31 -28.51 13.23
C VAL A 794 22.84 -28.74 11.82
N ASP A 795 22.47 -29.88 11.23
CA ASP A 795 22.81 -30.19 9.85
C ASP A 795 21.94 -29.37 8.88
N GLY A 796 22.58 -28.77 7.91
CA GLY A 796 21.93 -27.86 6.95
C GLY A 796 21.66 -26.49 7.52
N ASN A 797 20.69 -25.79 6.94
CA ASN A 797 20.37 -24.41 7.25
C ASN A 797 18.89 -24.17 7.61
N ILE A 798 18.10 -25.22 7.79
CA ILE A 798 16.71 -25.16 8.24
C ILE A 798 16.62 -25.61 9.71
N ILE A 799 16.07 -24.76 10.55
CA ILE A 799 15.76 -25.06 11.94
C ILE A 799 14.34 -25.63 11.98
N PRO A 800 14.18 -26.96 12.25
CA PRO A 800 12.84 -27.54 12.28
C PRO A 800 11.99 -26.94 13.40
N TYR A 801 10.71 -26.72 13.12
CA TYR A 801 9.76 -26.34 14.14
C TYR A 801 9.56 -27.48 15.15
N GLN A 802 9.61 -27.16 16.44
CA GLN A 802 9.39 -28.11 17.54
C GLN A 802 8.27 -27.61 18.45
N ASN A 803 7.24 -28.42 18.60
CA ASN A 803 6.10 -28.07 19.45
C ASN A 803 6.53 -27.90 20.90
N GLY A 804 6.11 -26.82 21.56
CA GLY A 804 6.43 -26.54 22.96
C GLY A 804 7.75 -25.80 23.20
N VAL A 805 8.57 -25.60 22.19
CA VAL A 805 9.75 -24.72 22.27
C VAL A 805 9.34 -23.29 22.02
N THR A 806 9.60 -22.39 22.97
CA THR A 806 9.20 -20.99 22.93
C THR A 806 10.34 -20.02 22.59
N GLU A 807 11.60 -20.47 22.68
CA GLU A 807 12.78 -19.65 22.41
C GLU A 807 13.91 -20.48 21.79
N TYR A 808 14.54 -19.89 20.75
CA TYR A 808 15.71 -20.44 20.07
C TYR A 808 16.81 -19.37 20.05
N ASN A 809 17.98 -19.72 20.56
CA ASN A 809 19.21 -18.94 20.41
C ASN A 809 20.01 -19.54 19.25
N VAL A 810 20.15 -18.79 18.18
CA VAL A 810 20.74 -19.26 16.93
C VAL A 810 22.02 -18.48 16.64
N THR A 811 23.09 -19.18 16.29
CA THR A 811 24.32 -18.57 15.78
C THR A 811 24.70 -19.24 14.48
N ALA A 812 24.84 -18.44 13.41
CA ALA A 812 25.30 -18.92 12.12
C ALA A 812 26.65 -18.30 11.77
N TYR A 813 27.62 -19.15 11.46
CA TYR A 813 28.94 -18.72 10.99
C TYR A 813 29.01 -18.89 9.46
N MET A 814 29.31 -17.79 8.75
CA MET A 814 29.43 -17.76 7.30
C MET A 814 30.84 -18.09 6.81
#